data_cc61f0c93fa0c1d1d734bc6b8e0e4358
#
_entry.id   cc61f0c93fa0c1d1d734bc6b8e0e4358
#
_cell.length_a   1.000
_cell.length_b   1.000
_cell.length_c   1.000
_cell.angle_alpha   90.00
_cell.angle_beta   90.00
_cell.angle_gamma   90.00
#
_symmetry.space_group_name_H-M   'P 1'
#
loop_
_entity.id
_entity.type
_entity.pdbx_description
1 polymer ?
#
loop_
_entity_poly.entity_id
_entity_poly.type
_entity_poly.pdbx_seq_one_letter_code
_entity_poly.pdbx_strand_id
1 'polypeptide(L)'
;MEKYGENSTKYSISRSGLERYYNVLVFVGSVTVAELLMGSVILPRTETPKAISSLTKFEWFHKMEMENETVTPEIDDLLLRAQKSFQFVEDVIKGLDIPLRVGIMEILFKGTVIKKKNYEIEEIEGLVKDLESIPESITNAAKVLEESSKINRSLEEYTSLKETLEITNKLKVDMSGFGAMNYFYTNLFVINSSDYEEIQRSLEGISIFKYDLESKEKSAIIIIADIDDSEKILKIMRTLNSNPFSIPNDLPQIPSEAYSLAESKIKELTEMKKKITKEIASTTKKIRSQILMMHENAYVAKEVLETLRKPGGTKNFAVIQGYIPKKMEKKFKEVTSQWTSITEEITEDDAGNIPVYLDNPRWVKTYEVITDSQGLPKKGEFDPTWMIALMWPIFYGLMFADLGHGLLLMGLGLLFKFKGQGNLSRWGMLLAMSGGAGAFAGIFQGEIFGFHLEHFAGFEMLLHEGGPLHSVSWLVGAINISKLTFEQVIMILKVSLFLGVIHLGMAFVLRISNHIKKKEKDAVIFEAIPNLLMWLGVFGVMMGAIGSGYDVMNMYSKIHTEAVPWVSVLVGEWAVVWLVVRVSIVLILACVVMMIIGGIKHNKKHPDDGGDMVSVVMEVLLGKTIECLAHSISYARIGIMLLVHAALLLTVNQAYENLGGLSSPTALVLIVGGQIGIMMIEGLIVYIQSLRLHLYEFFTKWYEGGSQPFKQLVPEMVYNNYSWKNKK
;
A
#
# COMPACT_ATOMS: atom_id res chain seq x y z
N MET A 1 9.17 -40.57 -69.63
CA MET A 1 7.83 -39.93 -69.56
C MET A 1 7.78 -39.17 -68.24
N GLU A 2 8.11 -37.98 -68.32
CA GLU A 2 7.36 -36.70 -68.43
C GLU A 2 6.71 -36.32 -67.09
N LYS A 3 7.36 -35.35 -66.45
CA LYS A 3 6.93 -33.94 -66.28
C LYS A 3 5.69 -33.79 -65.42
N TYR A 4 5.90 -33.33 -64.20
CA TYR A 4 5.19 -32.14 -63.67
C TYR A 4 6.10 -31.51 -62.64
N GLY A 5 6.41 -30.20 -62.82
CA GLY A 5 7.28 -29.41 -62.00
C GLY A 5 6.56 -28.91 -60.75
N GLU A 6 7.19 -29.12 -59.65
CA GLU A 6 6.85 -28.46 -58.39
C GLU A 6 7.61 -27.10 -58.21
N ASN A 7 6.89 -26.02 -58.35
CA ASN A 7 7.35 -24.71 -57.90
C ASN A 7 7.15 -24.61 -56.40
N SER A 8 8.11 -25.09 -55.63
CA SER A 8 8.21 -24.75 -54.19
C SER A 8 9.02 -23.47 -54.06
N THR A 9 8.34 -22.33 -53.97
CA THR A 9 8.92 -21.08 -53.49
C THR A 9 9.31 -21.25 -52.02
N LYS A 10 10.58 -21.61 -51.78
CA LYS A 10 11.22 -21.55 -50.46
C LYS A 10 11.29 -20.09 -50.05
N TYR A 11 10.41 -19.66 -49.13
CA TYR A 11 10.61 -18.44 -48.37
C TYR A 11 11.82 -18.65 -47.45
N SER A 12 12.98 -18.15 -47.85
CA SER A 12 14.14 -18.03 -47.00
C SER A 12 13.88 -16.87 -46.00
N ILE A 13 13.41 -17.20 -44.80
CA ILE A 13 13.37 -16.27 -43.71
C ILE A 13 14.84 -15.87 -43.38
N SER A 14 15.19 -14.62 -43.59
CA SER A 14 16.54 -14.14 -43.37
C SER A 14 16.89 -14.29 -41.85
N ARG A 15 18.15 -14.62 -41.56
CA ARG A 15 18.68 -14.77 -40.20
C ARG A 15 18.34 -13.55 -39.30
N SER A 16 18.29 -12.35 -39.87
CA SER A 16 17.87 -11.09 -39.17
C SER A 16 16.38 -11.07 -38.82
N GLY A 17 15.52 -11.77 -39.55
CA GLY A 17 14.10 -11.93 -39.19
C GLY A 17 13.92 -12.86 -38.00
N LEU A 18 14.66 -13.97 -37.94
CA LEU A 18 14.64 -14.90 -36.80
C LEU A 18 15.19 -14.26 -35.50
N GLU A 19 16.25 -13.47 -35.58
CA GLU A 19 16.76 -12.74 -34.41
C GLU A 19 15.78 -11.67 -33.91
N ARG A 20 15.07 -10.96 -34.82
CA ARG A 20 14.00 -10.05 -34.41
C ARG A 20 12.82 -10.77 -33.76
N TYR A 21 12.39 -11.90 -34.31
CA TYR A 21 11.36 -12.74 -33.70
C TYR A 21 11.80 -13.29 -32.33
N TYR A 22 13.06 -13.71 -32.22
CA TYR A 22 13.61 -14.19 -30.95
C TYR A 22 13.68 -13.07 -29.89
N ASN A 23 14.09 -11.86 -30.27
CA ASN A 23 14.09 -10.71 -29.37
C ASN A 23 12.68 -10.24 -28.97
N VAL A 24 11.70 -10.33 -29.86
CA VAL A 24 10.28 -10.08 -29.54
C VAL A 24 9.73 -11.17 -28.62
N LEU A 25 10.06 -12.44 -28.87
CA LEU A 25 9.68 -13.56 -28.00
C LEU A 25 10.32 -13.48 -26.62
N VAL A 26 11.59 -13.07 -26.53
CA VAL A 26 12.27 -12.83 -25.25
C VAL A 26 11.64 -11.63 -24.52
N PHE A 27 11.29 -10.57 -25.24
CA PHE A 27 10.59 -9.41 -24.66
C PHE A 27 9.18 -9.80 -24.16
N VAL A 28 8.42 -10.57 -24.94
CA VAL A 28 7.10 -11.09 -24.55
C VAL A 28 7.21 -12.09 -23.40
N GLY A 29 8.26 -12.91 -23.35
CA GLY A 29 8.53 -13.82 -22.25
C GLY A 29 8.88 -13.12 -20.92
N SER A 30 9.43 -11.90 -20.99
CA SER A 30 9.73 -11.09 -19.79
C SER A 30 8.52 -10.33 -19.24
N VAL A 31 7.42 -10.23 -19.99
CA VAL A 31 6.16 -9.55 -19.61
C VAL A 31 5.13 -10.52 -19.01
N THR A 32 5.44 -11.82 -18.99
CA THR A 32 4.55 -12.84 -18.42
C THR A 32 4.86 -13.05 -16.94
N VAL A 33 3.83 -13.43 -16.18
CA VAL A 33 3.97 -13.92 -14.80
C VAL A 33 5.00 -15.06 -14.75
N ALA A 34 5.88 -15.05 -13.75
CA ALA A 34 6.90 -16.08 -13.61
C ALA A 34 6.27 -17.46 -13.44
N GLU A 35 6.81 -18.45 -14.17
CA GLU A 35 6.36 -19.84 -14.07
C GLU A 35 6.75 -20.40 -12.70
N LEU A 36 5.78 -21.00 -12.02
CA LEU A 36 5.96 -21.72 -10.77
C LEU A 36 5.91 -23.22 -11.01
N LEU A 37 6.66 -23.97 -10.20
CA LEU A 37 6.62 -25.41 -10.09
C LEU A 37 6.08 -25.79 -8.72
N MET A 38 5.42 -26.93 -8.61
CA MET A 38 5.10 -27.55 -7.35
C MET A 38 6.31 -28.35 -6.88
N GLY A 39 6.90 -27.97 -5.75
CA GLY A 39 8.03 -28.66 -5.11
C GLY A 39 7.54 -29.44 -3.91
N SER A 40 7.82 -30.74 -3.87
CA SER A 40 7.48 -31.63 -2.75
C SER A 40 8.76 -32.23 -2.18
N VAL A 41 8.90 -32.18 -0.86
CA VAL A 41 10.03 -32.82 -0.14
C VAL A 41 9.46 -33.90 0.77
N ILE A 42 9.89 -35.14 0.55
CA ILE A 42 9.50 -36.33 1.33
C ILE A 42 10.66 -36.72 2.24
N LEU A 43 10.43 -36.80 3.53
CA LEU A 43 11.45 -37.03 4.53
C LEU A 43 10.92 -37.80 5.75
N PRO A 44 11.80 -38.48 6.53
CA PRO A 44 11.44 -39.02 7.83
C PRO A 44 10.97 -37.90 8.76
N ARG A 45 9.92 -38.13 9.54
CA ARG A 45 9.34 -37.11 10.40
C ARG A 45 10.32 -36.53 11.43
N THR A 46 11.26 -37.33 11.91
CA THR A 46 12.34 -36.92 12.84
C THR A 46 13.31 -35.91 12.23
N GLU A 47 13.38 -35.82 10.89
CA GLU A 47 14.27 -34.88 10.20
C GLU A 47 13.57 -33.58 9.78
N THR A 48 12.29 -33.41 10.13
CA THR A 48 11.51 -32.22 9.76
C THR A 48 12.17 -30.91 10.22
N PRO A 49 12.76 -30.77 11.42
CA PRO A 49 13.45 -29.53 11.82
C PRO A 49 14.63 -29.16 10.92
N LYS A 50 15.40 -30.19 10.47
CA LYS A 50 16.52 -29.98 9.51
C LYS A 50 16.02 -29.55 8.14
N ALA A 51 14.92 -30.16 7.66
CA ALA A 51 14.29 -29.77 6.39
C ALA A 51 13.76 -28.34 6.44
N ILE A 52 13.15 -27.92 7.55
CA ILE A 52 12.73 -26.55 7.78
C ILE A 52 13.93 -25.60 7.69
N SER A 53 15.03 -25.91 8.37
CA SER A 53 16.25 -25.09 8.29
C SER A 53 16.80 -25.00 6.86
N SER A 54 16.74 -26.09 6.09
CA SER A 54 17.18 -26.11 4.69
C SER A 54 16.25 -25.32 3.78
N LEU A 55 14.94 -25.45 3.93
CA LEU A 55 13.94 -24.66 3.19
C LEU A 55 14.02 -23.17 3.54
N THR A 56 14.32 -22.85 4.81
CA THR A 56 14.53 -21.47 5.23
C THR A 56 15.77 -20.86 4.54
N LYS A 57 16.84 -21.64 4.33
CA LYS A 57 18.03 -21.24 3.54
C LYS A 57 17.69 -21.02 2.06
N PHE A 58 16.70 -21.74 1.54
CA PHE A 58 16.24 -21.56 0.17
C PHE A 58 15.44 -20.27 0.00
N GLU A 59 14.66 -19.84 1.00
CA GLU A 59 13.82 -18.62 1.09
C GLU A 59 12.64 -18.58 0.10
N TRP A 60 12.83 -19.03 -1.15
CA TRP A 60 11.87 -18.94 -2.26
C TRP A 60 10.87 -20.10 -2.28
N PHE A 61 10.26 -20.38 -1.15
CA PHE A 61 9.31 -21.45 -0.97
C PHE A 61 8.01 -20.90 -0.39
N HIS A 62 6.90 -21.06 -1.11
CA HIS A 62 5.56 -20.72 -0.66
C HIS A 62 4.84 -22.00 -0.28
N LYS A 63 4.60 -22.22 1.01
CA LYS A 63 3.96 -23.44 1.50
C LYS A 63 2.54 -23.57 0.95
N MET A 64 2.17 -24.78 0.53
CA MET A 64 0.83 -25.19 0.15
C MET A 64 0.14 -25.87 1.35
N GLU A 65 -1.13 -25.57 1.63
CA GLU A 65 -1.94 -26.29 2.63
C GLU A 65 -2.33 -27.66 2.09
N MET A 66 -2.25 -28.68 2.94
CA MET A 66 -2.52 -30.07 2.59
C MET A 66 -3.71 -30.62 3.42
N GLU A 67 -4.49 -31.54 2.83
CA GLU A 67 -5.67 -32.12 3.54
C GLU A 67 -5.31 -32.92 4.79
N ASN A 68 -4.15 -33.58 4.85
CA ASN A 68 -3.71 -34.45 5.95
C ASN A 68 -2.56 -33.84 6.74
N GLU A 69 -2.73 -32.63 7.22
CA GLU A 69 -1.72 -31.95 8.04
C GLU A 69 -1.69 -32.48 9.47
N THR A 70 -0.51 -32.81 9.99
CA THR A 70 -0.31 -33.25 11.36
C THR A 70 0.84 -32.48 12.01
N VAL A 71 0.62 -32.04 13.26
CA VAL A 71 1.60 -31.28 14.03
C VAL A 71 2.81 -32.16 14.39
N THR A 72 4.02 -31.62 14.26
CA THR A 72 5.25 -32.28 14.70
C THR A 72 5.63 -31.71 16.08
N PRO A 73 5.67 -32.54 17.17
CA PRO A 73 5.87 -32.05 18.54
C PRO A 73 7.15 -31.24 18.76
N GLU A 74 8.24 -31.62 18.09
CA GLU A 74 9.52 -30.91 18.18
C GLU A 74 9.43 -29.47 17.61
N ILE A 75 8.69 -29.27 16.52
CA ILE A 75 8.47 -27.96 15.92
C ILE A 75 7.54 -27.12 16.81
N ASP A 76 6.57 -27.78 17.44
CA ASP A 76 5.61 -27.11 18.34
C ASP A 76 6.31 -26.55 19.58
N ASP A 77 7.28 -27.30 20.15
CA ASP A 77 8.13 -26.80 21.24
C ASP A 77 8.97 -25.58 20.81
N LEU A 78 9.64 -25.68 19.66
CA LEU A 78 10.42 -24.55 19.12
C LEU A 78 9.55 -23.32 18.84
N LEU A 79 8.35 -23.53 18.30
CA LEU A 79 7.39 -22.45 18.04
C LEU A 79 6.93 -21.79 19.34
N LEU A 80 6.61 -22.58 20.37
CA LEU A 80 6.19 -22.07 21.67
C LEU A 80 7.28 -21.20 22.31
N ARG A 81 8.53 -21.64 22.20
CA ARG A 81 9.71 -20.89 22.69
C ARG A 81 9.93 -19.59 21.92
N ALA A 82 9.81 -19.65 20.58
CA ALA A 82 9.89 -18.45 19.72
C ALA A 82 8.75 -17.47 20.01
N GLN A 83 7.51 -17.97 20.22
CA GLN A 83 6.34 -17.14 20.56
C GLN A 83 6.51 -16.46 21.93
N LYS A 84 7.02 -17.16 22.94
CA LYS A 84 7.31 -16.55 24.24
C LYS A 84 8.33 -15.42 24.13
N SER A 85 9.42 -15.64 23.39
CA SER A 85 10.44 -14.61 23.17
C SER A 85 9.89 -13.43 22.38
N PHE A 86 9.07 -13.68 21.36
CA PHE A 86 8.39 -12.65 20.57
C PHE A 86 7.46 -11.80 21.45
N GLN A 87 6.59 -12.45 22.26
CA GLN A 87 5.66 -11.76 23.14
C GLN A 87 6.38 -10.90 24.16
N PHE A 88 7.44 -11.43 24.78
CA PHE A 88 8.24 -10.66 25.75
C PHE A 88 8.84 -9.40 25.12
N VAL A 89 9.45 -9.51 23.95
CA VAL A 89 10.05 -8.37 23.25
C VAL A 89 8.97 -7.37 22.81
N GLU A 90 7.81 -7.85 22.34
CA GLU A 90 6.67 -7.02 21.94
C GLU A 90 6.10 -6.23 23.13
N ASP A 91 5.97 -6.86 24.30
CA ASP A 91 5.48 -6.21 25.52
C ASP A 91 6.45 -5.11 25.99
N VAL A 92 7.76 -5.35 25.90
CA VAL A 92 8.76 -4.32 26.21
C VAL A 92 8.69 -3.17 25.19
N ILE A 93 8.53 -3.45 23.90
CA ILE A 93 8.39 -2.42 22.85
C ILE A 93 7.15 -1.57 23.09
N LYS A 94 6.02 -2.19 23.40
CA LYS A 94 4.76 -1.48 23.73
C LYS A 94 4.90 -0.64 25.01
N GLY A 95 5.51 -1.21 26.04
CA GLY A 95 5.73 -0.51 27.30
C GLY A 95 6.67 0.70 27.18
N LEU A 96 7.65 0.65 26.29
CA LEU A 96 8.57 1.74 26.01
C LEU A 96 8.07 2.72 24.96
N ASP A 97 6.90 2.49 24.38
CA ASP A 97 6.32 3.27 23.26
C ASP A 97 7.29 3.43 22.09
N ILE A 98 7.98 2.33 21.73
CA ILE A 98 8.94 2.33 20.63
C ILE A 98 8.17 2.07 19.31
N PRO A 99 8.14 3.02 18.38
CA PRO A 99 7.52 2.77 17.08
C PRO A 99 8.34 1.73 16.30
N LEU A 100 7.68 0.68 15.80
CA LEU A 100 8.30 -0.37 14.97
C LEU A 100 8.84 0.17 13.65
N ARG A 101 8.30 1.29 13.16
CA ARG A 101 8.76 1.97 11.95
C ARG A 101 9.15 3.40 12.27
N VAL A 102 10.14 3.91 11.57
CA VAL A 102 10.54 5.31 11.68
C VAL A 102 9.49 6.19 11.03
N GLY A 103 9.00 7.19 11.74
CA GLY A 103 8.01 8.14 11.23
C GLY A 103 8.61 9.07 10.15
N ILE A 104 7.76 9.56 9.24
CA ILE A 104 8.16 10.47 8.15
C ILE A 104 8.86 11.73 8.70
N MET A 105 8.34 12.31 9.78
CA MET A 105 8.93 13.49 10.43
C MET A 105 10.32 13.20 11.01
N GLU A 106 10.54 12.01 11.54
CA GLU A 106 11.85 11.60 12.07
C GLU A 106 12.88 11.44 10.94
N ILE A 107 12.46 10.92 9.78
CA ILE A 107 13.30 10.80 8.58
C ILE A 107 13.70 12.18 8.04
N LEU A 108 12.73 13.11 7.94
CA LEU A 108 12.94 14.44 7.40
C LEU A 108 13.86 15.30 8.29
N PHE A 109 13.59 15.32 9.62
CA PHE A 109 14.28 16.24 10.52
C PHE A 109 15.52 15.64 11.21
N LYS A 110 15.53 14.35 11.53
CA LYS A 110 16.67 13.71 12.23
C LYS A 110 17.63 12.97 11.29
N GLY A 111 17.22 12.72 10.05
CA GLY A 111 18.07 12.08 9.04
C GLY A 111 18.54 10.68 9.44
N THR A 112 17.74 9.93 10.20
CA THR A 112 18.11 8.62 10.74
C THR A 112 18.28 7.61 9.59
N VAL A 113 19.50 7.21 9.32
CA VAL A 113 19.81 6.14 8.35
C VAL A 113 19.94 4.83 9.12
N ILE A 114 19.10 3.85 8.81
CA ILE A 114 19.22 2.52 9.41
C ILE A 114 20.17 1.69 8.56
N LYS A 115 21.29 1.31 9.15
CA LYS A 115 22.20 0.32 8.56
C LYS A 115 21.67 -1.06 8.92
N LYS A 116 21.27 -1.85 7.93
CA LYS A 116 20.91 -3.25 8.14
C LYS A 116 22.13 -4.00 8.70
N LYS A 117 21.91 -4.78 9.74
CA LYS A 117 22.95 -5.64 10.30
C LYS A 117 22.85 -7.01 9.63
N ASN A 118 23.97 -7.53 9.12
CA ASN A 118 24.02 -8.89 8.62
C ASN A 118 23.95 -9.85 9.81
N TYR A 119 22.95 -10.71 9.80
CA TYR A 119 22.75 -11.76 10.78
C TYR A 119 22.96 -13.11 10.11
N GLU A 120 23.99 -13.85 10.54
CA GLU A 120 24.31 -15.17 10.01
C GLU A 120 23.55 -16.24 10.80
N ILE A 121 22.69 -16.98 10.15
CA ILE A 121 21.92 -18.07 10.74
C ILE A 121 22.49 -19.38 10.22
N GLU A 122 22.86 -20.30 11.13
CA GLU A 122 23.26 -21.64 10.75
C GLU A 122 22.06 -22.60 10.69
N GLU A 123 21.23 -22.61 11.74
CA GLU A 123 20.03 -23.43 11.86
C GLU A 123 18.92 -22.65 12.60
N ILE A 124 17.65 -22.97 12.35
CA ILE A 124 16.53 -22.27 12.99
C ILE A 124 16.50 -22.49 14.50
N GLU A 125 16.95 -23.67 14.97
CA GLU A 125 17.12 -23.93 16.41
C GLU A 125 18.14 -23.01 17.08
N GLY A 126 19.23 -22.69 16.36
CA GLY A 126 20.23 -21.71 16.79
C GLY A 126 19.63 -20.34 16.98
N LEU A 127 18.80 -19.91 16.00
CA LEU A 127 18.08 -18.64 16.09
C LEU A 127 17.14 -18.58 17.32
N VAL A 128 16.42 -19.67 17.61
CA VAL A 128 15.53 -19.74 18.79
C VAL A 128 16.34 -19.69 20.09
N LYS A 129 17.47 -20.40 20.17
CA LYS A 129 18.38 -20.34 21.32
C LYS A 129 18.98 -18.94 21.54
N ASP A 130 19.35 -18.26 20.46
CA ASP A 130 19.83 -16.88 20.53
C ASP A 130 18.74 -15.93 21.05
N LEU A 131 17.48 -16.19 20.70
CA LEU A 131 16.34 -15.42 21.20
C LEU A 131 16.03 -15.63 22.67
N GLU A 132 16.34 -16.80 23.21
CA GLU A 132 16.22 -17.10 24.66
C GLU A 132 17.29 -16.40 25.48
N SER A 133 18.47 -16.16 24.90
CA SER A 133 19.53 -15.38 25.52
C SER A 133 19.26 -13.88 25.43
N ILE A 134 18.23 -13.43 26.19
CA ILE A 134 17.82 -12.02 26.19
C ILE A 134 18.94 -11.15 26.75
N PRO A 135 19.38 -10.11 26.01
CA PRO A 135 20.41 -9.19 26.50
C PRO A 135 20.03 -8.53 27.82
N GLU A 136 20.96 -8.41 28.72
CA GLU A 136 20.76 -7.82 30.07
C GLU A 136 20.17 -6.39 29.96
N SER A 137 20.53 -5.63 28.94
CA SER A 137 19.98 -4.29 28.67
C SER A 137 18.46 -4.29 28.46
N ILE A 138 17.91 -5.32 27.80
CA ILE A 138 16.47 -5.46 27.54
C ILE A 138 15.77 -5.97 28.80
N THR A 139 16.40 -6.91 29.52
CA THR A 139 15.86 -7.40 30.81
C THR A 139 15.78 -6.27 31.85
N ASN A 140 16.79 -5.41 31.90
CA ASN A 140 16.78 -4.24 32.78
C ASN A 140 15.68 -3.24 32.39
N ALA A 141 15.45 -3.03 31.07
CA ALA A 141 14.35 -2.20 30.62
C ALA A 141 12.96 -2.75 31.03
N ALA A 142 12.78 -4.08 30.95
CA ALA A 142 11.55 -4.72 31.42
C ALA A 142 11.31 -4.51 32.91
N LYS A 143 12.37 -4.58 33.75
CA LYS A 143 12.29 -4.29 35.20
C LYS A 143 11.87 -2.85 35.45
N VAL A 144 12.46 -1.88 34.75
CA VAL A 144 12.11 -0.45 34.90
C VAL A 144 10.64 -0.20 34.49
N LEU A 145 10.15 -0.91 33.47
CA LEU A 145 8.72 -0.85 33.09
C LEU A 145 7.80 -1.43 34.17
N GLU A 146 8.19 -2.55 34.78
CA GLU A 146 7.46 -3.18 35.88
C GLU A 146 7.39 -2.25 37.09
N GLU A 147 8.51 -1.60 37.45
CA GLU A 147 8.54 -0.60 38.50
C GLU A 147 7.66 0.62 38.18
N SER A 148 7.70 1.11 36.93
CA SER A 148 6.83 2.17 36.47
C SER A 148 5.35 1.81 36.59
N SER A 149 4.99 0.58 36.22
CA SER A 149 3.62 0.07 36.34
C SER A 149 3.16 -0.01 37.79
N LYS A 150 4.03 -0.49 38.69
CA LYS A 150 3.74 -0.53 40.14
C LYS A 150 3.51 0.87 40.70
N ILE A 151 4.38 1.83 40.35
CA ILE A 151 4.24 3.21 40.81
C ILE A 151 2.95 3.86 40.26
N ASN A 152 2.61 3.63 38.98
CA ASN A 152 1.39 4.15 38.42
C ASN A 152 0.15 3.58 39.14
N ARG A 153 0.14 2.27 39.41
CA ARG A 153 -0.95 1.64 40.17
C ARG A 153 -1.08 2.20 41.60
N SER A 154 0.05 2.29 42.31
CA SER A 154 0.06 2.88 43.65
C SER A 154 -0.40 4.34 43.61
N LEU A 155 0.01 5.10 42.59
CA LEU A 155 -0.41 6.52 42.47
C LEU A 155 -1.91 6.64 42.21
N GLU A 156 -2.51 5.76 41.40
CA GLU A 156 -3.96 5.70 41.18
C GLU A 156 -4.68 5.32 42.48
N GLU A 157 -4.20 4.31 43.22
CA GLU A 157 -4.75 3.87 44.49
C GLU A 157 -4.73 5.01 45.52
N TYR A 158 -3.58 5.66 45.73
CA TYR A 158 -3.47 6.77 46.68
C TYR A 158 -4.23 8.03 46.26
N THR A 159 -4.36 8.26 44.92
CA THR A 159 -5.18 9.39 44.43
C THR A 159 -6.66 9.17 44.70
N SER A 160 -7.18 7.96 44.40
CA SER A 160 -8.56 7.59 44.73
C SER A 160 -8.82 7.59 46.22
N LEU A 161 -7.85 7.11 47.01
CA LEU A 161 -7.92 7.15 48.47
C LEU A 161 -7.95 8.59 48.97
N LYS A 162 -7.12 9.50 48.47
CA LYS A 162 -7.12 10.93 48.83
C LYS A 162 -8.46 11.58 48.55
N GLU A 163 -9.07 11.34 47.37
CA GLU A 163 -10.39 11.86 47.04
C GLU A 163 -11.44 11.43 48.07
N THR A 164 -11.41 10.17 48.53
CA THR A 164 -12.35 9.66 49.53
C THR A 164 -12.06 10.17 50.91
N LEU A 165 -10.78 10.29 51.30
CA LEU A 165 -10.38 10.88 52.59
C LEU A 165 -10.73 12.37 52.72
N GLU A 166 -10.75 13.09 51.60
CA GLU A 166 -11.18 14.51 51.60
C GLU A 166 -12.65 14.66 52.02
N ILE A 167 -13.49 13.70 51.63
CA ILE A 167 -14.90 13.67 52.04
C ILE A 167 -15.05 13.37 53.51
N THR A 168 -14.37 12.33 53.99
CA THR A 168 -14.43 11.93 55.39
C THR A 168 -13.91 13.02 56.30
N ASN A 169 -12.89 13.77 55.88
CA ASN A 169 -12.34 14.91 56.61
C ASN A 169 -13.31 16.11 56.65
N LYS A 170 -13.99 16.45 55.52
CA LYS A 170 -15.02 17.47 55.44
C LYS A 170 -16.25 17.13 56.30
N LEU A 171 -16.64 15.88 56.35
CA LEU A 171 -17.77 15.38 57.15
C LEU A 171 -17.41 15.22 58.63
N LYS A 172 -16.13 15.32 59.04
CA LYS A 172 -15.61 15.07 60.38
C LYS A 172 -16.08 13.70 60.94
N VAL A 173 -16.16 12.71 60.11
CA VAL A 173 -16.61 11.36 60.47
C VAL A 173 -15.44 10.58 61.03
N ASP A 174 -15.60 9.98 62.20
CA ASP A 174 -14.63 9.07 62.78
C ASP A 174 -14.80 7.64 62.15
N MET A 175 -13.75 7.17 61.52
CA MET A 175 -13.75 5.89 60.85
C MET A 175 -13.74 4.65 61.79
N SER A 176 -13.46 4.89 63.08
CA SER A 176 -13.50 3.82 64.09
C SER A 176 -14.91 3.21 64.31
N GLY A 177 -15.93 4.00 63.91
CA GLY A 177 -17.32 3.55 63.96
C GLY A 177 -17.85 2.84 62.70
N PHE A 178 -17.01 2.60 61.68
CA PHE A 178 -17.43 1.88 60.47
C PHE A 178 -17.20 0.39 60.57
N GLY A 179 -18.11 -0.38 60.01
CA GLY A 179 -18.13 -1.85 60.02
C GLY A 179 -19.35 -2.44 60.68
N ALA A 180 -19.27 -3.72 61.02
CA ALA A 180 -20.32 -4.43 61.76
C ALA A 180 -20.17 -4.14 63.26
N MET A 181 -21.12 -3.41 63.84
CA MET A 181 -21.27 -3.24 65.29
C MET A 181 -22.25 -4.28 65.88
N ASN A 182 -22.46 -4.27 67.19
CA ASN A 182 -23.33 -5.28 67.81
C ASN A 182 -24.76 -5.33 67.26
N TYR A 183 -25.31 -4.21 66.75
CA TYR A 183 -26.66 -4.11 66.22
C TYR A 183 -26.77 -3.42 64.87
N PHE A 184 -25.78 -2.64 64.46
CA PHE A 184 -25.82 -1.85 63.27
C PHE A 184 -24.64 -2.15 62.37
N TYR A 185 -24.87 -2.08 61.07
CA TYR A 185 -23.83 -2.05 60.02
C TYR A 185 -23.77 -0.66 59.45
N THR A 186 -22.59 -0.06 59.54
CA THR A 186 -22.34 1.26 58.97
C THR A 186 -21.10 1.23 58.10
N ASN A 187 -21.24 1.65 56.84
CA ASN A 187 -20.06 1.74 55.98
C ASN A 187 -20.16 2.86 54.93
N LEU A 188 -18.99 3.28 54.44
CA LEU A 188 -18.84 4.26 53.40
C LEU A 188 -18.52 3.56 52.08
N PHE A 189 -19.22 3.92 51.01
CA PHE A 189 -18.99 3.43 49.67
C PHE A 189 -18.80 4.61 48.72
N VAL A 190 -17.93 4.46 47.71
CA VAL A 190 -17.78 5.43 46.64
C VAL A 190 -18.39 4.79 45.38
N ILE A 191 -19.38 5.47 44.81
CA ILE A 191 -20.18 5.03 43.68
C ILE A 191 -20.13 6.05 42.54
N ASN A 192 -20.49 5.63 41.31
CA ASN A 192 -20.78 6.61 40.28
C ASN A 192 -22.09 7.30 40.57
N SER A 193 -22.15 8.63 40.35
CA SER A 193 -23.35 9.43 40.65
C SER A 193 -24.60 8.92 39.90
N SER A 194 -24.44 8.29 38.74
CA SER A 194 -25.52 7.64 37.97
C SER A 194 -26.18 6.48 38.70
N ASP A 195 -25.44 5.76 39.54
CA ASP A 195 -25.88 4.49 40.11
C ASP A 195 -26.66 4.71 41.41
N TYR A 196 -26.70 5.94 41.90
CA TYR A 196 -27.36 6.27 43.15
C TYR A 196 -28.86 5.97 43.19
N GLU A 197 -29.60 6.28 42.12
CA GLU A 197 -31.02 6.00 42.05
C GLU A 197 -31.35 4.50 42.09
N GLU A 198 -30.51 3.68 41.45
CA GLU A 198 -30.63 2.24 41.45
C GLU A 198 -30.36 1.64 42.83
N ILE A 199 -29.34 2.16 43.54
CA ILE A 199 -29.01 1.78 44.91
C ILE A 199 -30.14 2.13 45.83
N GLN A 200 -30.70 3.35 45.72
CA GLN A 200 -31.82 3.79 46.57
C GLN A 200 -33.07 2.95 46.43
N ARG A 201 -33.37 2.51 45.18
CA ARG A 201 -34.48 1.62 44.93
C ARG A 201 -34.23 0.16 45.45
N SER A 202 -32.98 -0.30 45.32
CA SER A 202 -32.60 -1.67 45.72
C SER A 202 -32.49 -1.83 47.25
N LEU A 203 -32.23 -0.72 47.98
CA LEU A 203 -32.08 -0.67 49.42
C LEU A 203 -33.24 0.11 50.09
N GLU A 204 -34.47 -0.07 49.61
CA GLU A 204 -35.66 0.56 50.14
C GLU A 204 -35.85 0.21 51.64
N GLY A 205 -35.98 1.23 52.49
CA GLY A 205 -36.07 1.06 53.95
C GLY A 205 -34.76 1.16 54.71
N ILE A 206 -33.61 1.29 54.04
CA ILE A 206 -32.29 1.49 54.66
C ILE A 206 -31.90 2.97 54.59
N SER A 207 -31.27 3.48 55.63
CA SER A 207 -30.81 4.90 55.68
C SER A 207 -29.55 5.09 54.86
N ILE A 208 -29.65 5.84 53.75
CA ILE A 208 -28.57 6.17 52.88
C ILE A 208 -28.34 7.69 52.88
N PHE A 209 -27.13 8.10 53.18
CA PHE A 209 -26.70 9.53 53.16
C PHE A 209 -25.77 9.71 51.96
N LYS A 210 -26.20 10.53 50.96
CA LYS A 210 -25.41 10.85 49.78
C LYS A 210 -24.62 12.14 49.99
N TYR A 211 -23.38 12.13 49.54
CA TYR A 211 -22.52 13.28 49.46
C TYR A 211 -21.83 13.33 48.09
N ASP A 212 -22.08 14.40 47.35
CA ASP A 212 -21.52 14.54 46.01
C ASP A 212 -20.08 15.06 46.04
N LEU A 213 -19.19 14.43 45.30
CA LEU A 213 -17.81 14.85 45.15
C LEU A 213 -17.64 16.03 44.17
N GLU A 214 -16.56 16.77 44.31
CA GLU A 214 -16.25 17.92 43.40
C GLU A 214 -16.18 17.51 41.92
N SER A 215 -15.82 16.27 41.61
CA SER A 215 -15.76 15.72 40.23
C SER A 215 -17.12 15.49 39.57
N LYS A 216 -18.25 15.63 40.30
CA LYS A 216 -19.64 15.36 39.86
C LYS A 216 -19.90 13.96 39.23
N GLU A 217 -18.89 13.18 38.91
CA GLU A 217 -19.01 11.84 38.34
C GLU A 217 -19.14 10.76 39.42
N LYS A 218 -18.56 10.99 40.61
CA LYS A 218 -18.59 10.07 41.75
C LYS A 218 -19.29 10.70 42.93
N SER A 219 -20.00 9.89 43.69
CA SER A 219 -20.65 10.28 44.96
C SER A 219 -20.22 9.31 46.06
N ALA A 220 -20.04 9.83 47.26
CA ALA A 220 -19.87 9.00 48.44
C ALA A 220 -21.23 8.77 49.11
N ILE A 221 -21.49 7.55 49.51
CA ILE A 221 -22.68 7.17 50.24
C ILE A 221 -22.32 6.51 51.57
N ILE A 222 -22.93 6.96 52.63
CA ILE A 222 -22.86 6.30 53.94
C ILE A 222 -24.16 5.53 54.12
N ILE A 223 -24.04 4.24 54.33
CA ILE A 223 -25.18 3.34 54.55
C ILE A 223 -25.19 2.95 56.00
N ILE A 224 -26.35 3.13 56.65
CA ILE A 224 -26.61 2.71 58.03
C ILE A 224 -27.78 1.76 58.01
N ALA A 225 -27.56 0.52 58.45
CA ALA A 225 -28.56 -0.55 58.39
C ALA A 225 -28.47 -1.45 59.62
N ASP A 226 -29.46 -2.34 59.79
CA ASP A 226 -29.38 -3.43 60.76
C ASP A 226 -28.26 -4.42 60.34
N ILE A 227 -27.66 -5.08 61.32
CA ILE A 227 -26.56 -6.03 61.06
C ILE A 227 -27.01 -7.20 60.17
N ASP A 228 -28.27 -7.61 60.22
CA ASP A 228 -28.85 -8.66 59.43
C ASP A 228 -28.94 -8.29 57.94
N ASP A 229 -28.99 -7.00 57.58
CA ASP A 229 -29.00 -6.52 56.18
C ASP A 229 -27.60 -6.37 55.59
N SER A 230 -26.55 -6.55 56.38
CA SER A 230 -25.16 -6.36 55.94
C SER A 230 -24.76 -7.18 54.73
N GLU A 231 -25.16 -8.46 54.68
CA GLU A 231 -24.83 -9.31 53.53
C GLU A 231 -25.59 -8.90 52.24
N LYS A 232 -26.81 -8.40 52.38
CA LYS A 232 -27.62 -7.88 51.26
C LYS A 232 -26.97 -6.62 50.69
N ILE A 233 -26.55 -5.70 51.56
CA ILE A 233 -25.85 -4.45 51.18
C ILE A 233 -24.56 -4.80 50.44
N LEU A 234 -23.72 -5.67 51.00
CA LEU A 234 -22.43 -6.03 50.41
C LEU A 234 -22.63 -6.72 49.05
N LYS A 235 -23.67 -7.53 48.87
CA LYS A 235 -23.98 -8.20 47.61
C LYS A 235 -24.36 -7.18 46.52
N ILE A 236 -25.23 -6.20 46.87
CA ILE A 236 -25.69 -5.16 45.95
C ILE A 236 -24.48 -4.25 45.55
N MET A 237 -23.69 -3.83 46.51
CA MET A 237 -22.55 -2.94 46.28
C MET A 237 -21.46 -3.61 45.45
N ARG A 238 -21.22 -4.93 45.61
CA ARG A 238 -20.30 -5.71 44.79
C ARG A 238 -20.78 -5.83 43.32
N THR A 239 -22.10 -5.92 43.08
CA THR A 239 -22.66 -5.96 41.72
C THR A 239 -22.31 -4.64 40.97
N LEU A 240 -22.18 -3.54 41.69
CA LEU A 240 -21.81 -2.22 41.18
C LEU A 240 -20.30 -1.93 41.26
N ASN A 241 -19.47 -2.99 41.47
CA ASN A 241 -18.04 -2.89 41.65
C ASN A 241 -17.57 -1.89 42.74
N SER A 242 -18.43 -1.66 43.74
CA SER A 242 -18.12 -0.78 44.87
C SER A 242 -17.85 -1.62 46.13
N ASN A 243 -16.66 -1.47 46.67
CA ASN A 243 -16.28 -2.12 47.94
C ASN A 243 -16.40 -1.12 49.10
N PRO A 244 -16.60 -1.62 50.36
CA PRO A 244 -16.56 -0.81 51.54
C PRO A 244 -15.25 -0.02 51.63
N PHE A 245 -15.33 1.26 51.88
CA PHE A 245 -14.15 2.06 52.06
C PHE A 245 -13.46 1.69 53.38
N SER A 246 -12.20 1.35 53.31
CA SER A 246 -11.36 1.12 54.47
C SER A 246 -10.04 1.85 54.28
N ILE A 247 -9.52 2.47 55.35
CA ILE A 247 -8.18 3.05 55.32
C ILE A 247 -7.20 1.87 55.39
N PRO A 248 -6.24 1.76 54.44
CA PRO A 248 -5.22 0.73 54.49
C PRO A 248 -4.45 0.71 55.82
N ASN A 249 -4.02 -0.48 56.25
CA ASN A 249 -3.34 -0.68 57.54
C ASN A 249 -2.00 0.06 57.69
N ASP A 250 -1.42 0.48 56.56
CA ASP A 250 -0.18 1.28 56.47
C ASP A 250 -0.39 2.78 56.73
N LEU A 251 -1.66 3.22 56.87
CA LEU A 251 -2.02 4.58 57.13
C LEU A 251 -2.70 4.71 58.51
N PRO A 252 -2.58 5.90 59.16
CA PRO A 252 -3.33 6.19 60.41
C PRO A 252 -4.81 6.05 60.17
N GLN A 253 -5.55 5.52 61.15
CA GLN A 253 -7.01 5.36 61.08
C GLN A 253 -7.76 6.71 61.29
N ILE A 254 -7.03 7.77 61.59
CA ILE A 254 -7.58 9.14 61.72
C ILE A 254 -7.58 9.79 60.34
N PRO A 255 -8.75 10.16 59.75
CA PRO A 255 -8.87 10.67 58.39
C PRO A 255 -7.98 11.86 58.04
N SER A 256 -7.81 12.83 59.00
CA SER A 256 -6.99 14.03 58.80
C SER A 256 -5.49 13.70 58.68
N GLU A 257 -4.99 12.74 59.46
CA GLU A 257 -3.61 12.30 59.42
C GLU A 257 -3.36 11.42 58.19
N ALA A 258 -4.32 10.51 57.88
CA ALA A 258 -4.30 9.68 56.66
C ALA A 258 -4.27 10.56 55.40
N TYR A 259 -5.07 11.63 55.36
CA TYR A 259 -5.08 12.57 54.24
C TYR A 259 -3.73 13.23 54.00
N SER A 260 -3.12 13.78 55.08
CA SER A 260 -1.82 14.45 54.99
C SER A 260 -0.71 13.49 54.55
N LEU A 261 -0.77 12.25 55.05
CA LEU A 261 0.20 11.20 54.69
C LEU A 261 0.00 10.69 53.24
N ALA A 262 -1.26 10.52 52.82
CA ALA A 262 -1.57 10.16 51.43
C ALA A 262 -1.11 11.27 50.47
N GLU A 263 -1.30 12.56 50.81
CA GLU A 263 -0.80 13.67 50.02
C GLU A 263 0.74 13.67 49.90
N SER A 264 1.43 13.40 51.00
CA SER A 264 2.91 13.28 50.97
C SER A 264 3.39 12.10 50.14
N LYS A 265 2.68 10.95 50.21
CA LYS A 265 2.95 9.76 49.38
C LYS A 265 2.70 10.03 47.90
N ILE A 266 1.62 10.70 47.54
CA ILE A 266 1.35 11.10 46.15
C ILE A 266 2.48 12.01 45.63
N LYS A 267 2.97 12.97 46.41
CA LYS A 267 4.11 13.81 46.02
C LYS A 267 5.37 12.97 45.80
N GLU A 268 5.69 12.07 46.74
CA GLU A 268 6.84 11.14 46.64
C GLU A 268 6.75 10.26 45.39
N LEU A 269 5.59 9.61 45.17
CA LEU A 269 5.34 8.77 43.99
C LEU A 269 5.38 9.56 42.67
N THR A 270 4.91 10.80 42.68
CA THR A 270 4.98 11.70 41.53
C THR A 270 6.43 12.07 41.17
N GLU A 271 7.27 12.29 42.16
CA GLU A 271 8.69 12.53 41.94
C GLU A 271 9.42 11.25 41.45
N MET A 272 9.08 10.09 42.03
CA MET A 272 9.59 8.80 41.55
C MET A 272 9.16 8.56 40.12
N LYS A 273 7.89 8.79 39.74
CA LYS A 273 7.39 8.72 38.41
C LYS A 273 8.18 9.59 37.41
N LYS A 274 8.48 10.84 37.79
CA LYS A 274 9.30 11.74 36.98
C LYS A 274 10.73 11.21 36.77
N LYS A 275 11.34 10.60 37.79
CA LYS A 275 12.68 9.99 37.71
C LYS A 275 12.65 8.78 36.75
N ILE A 276 11.72 7.87 36.97
CA ILE A 276 11.57 6.66 36.14
C ILE A 276 11.22 7.02 34.68
N THR A 277 10.37 8.02 34.43
CA THR A 277 10.08 8.48 33.08
C THR A 277 11.34 8.98 32.33
N LYS A 278 12.24 9.69 33.03
CA LYS A 278 13.54 10.09 32.46
C LYS A 278 14.44 8.88 32.20
N GLU A 279 14.46 7.91 33.11
CA GLU A 279 15.21 6.67 32.96
C GLU A 279 14.70 5.84 31.80
N ILE A 280 13.38 5.67 31.65
CA ILE A 280 12.74 5.03 30.49
C ILE A 280 13.19 5.73 29.20
N ALA A 281 13.11 7.07 29.11
CA ALA A 281 13.52 7.79 27.92
C ALA A 281 15.00 7.58 27.54
N SER A 282 15.89 7.54 28.55
CA SER A 282 17.32 7.29 28.35
C SER A 282 17.60 5.84 27.91
N THR A 283 16.93 4.89 28.54
CA THR A 283 17.03 3.45 28.25
C THR A 283 16.48 3.15 26.86
N THR A 284 15.31 3.67 26.53
CA THR A 284 14.71 3.56 25.20
C THR A 284 15.68 3.98 24.10
N LYS A 285 16.37 5.12 24.26
CA LYS A 285 17.33 5.61 23.28
C LYS A 285 18.53 4.65 23.12
N LYS A 286 18.98 4.02 24.19
CA LYS A 286 20.13 3.09 24.17
C LYS A 286 19.81 1.74 23.54
N ILE A 287 18.62 1.18 23.85
CA ILE A 287 18.27 -0.18 23.43
C ILE A 287 17.44 -0.25 22.14
N ARG A 288 16.94 0.89 21.63
CA ARG A 288 16.01 0.94 20.48
C ARG A 288 16.44 0.07 19.30
N SER A 289 17.68 0.19 18.86
CA SER A 289 18.16 -0.60 17.72
C SER A 289 18.27 -2.09 18.03
N GLN A 290 18.72 -2.41 19.24
CA GLN A 290 18.93 -3.79 19.66
C GLN A 290 17.60 -4.54 19.82
N ILE A 291 16.61 -3.90 20.47
CA ILE A 291 15.31 -4.53 20.69
C ILE A 291 14.52 -4.69 19.38
N LEU A 292 14.63 -3.73 18.43
CA LEU A 292 13.98 -3.83 17.12
C LEU A 292 14.61 -4.95 16.27
N MET A 293 15.94 -5.14 16.32
CA MET A 293 16.59 -6.28 15.67
C MET A 293 16.15 -7.62 16.30
N MET A 294 16.05 -7.68 17.63
CA MET A 294 15.58 -8.89 18.32
C MET A 294 14.12 -9.20 18.01
N HIS A 295 13.28 -8.17 17.92
CA HIS A 295 11.88 -8.31 17.51
C HIS A 295 11.76 -8.91 16.10
N GLU A 296 12.55 -8.43 15.13
CA GLU A 296 12.56 -9.01 13.78
C GLU A 296 13.02 -10.46 13.78
N ASN A 297 14.08 -10.81 14.54
CA ASN A 297 14.55 -12.18 14.65
C ASN A 297 13.47 -13.10 15.25
N ALA A 298 12.77 -12.63 16.30
CA ALA A 298 11.69 -13.38 16.91
C ALA A 298 10.47 -13.53 15.97
N TYR A 299 10.17 -12.49 15.21
CA TYR A 299 9.12 -12.53 14.20
C TYR A 299 9.42 -13.53 13.08
N VAL A 300 10.66 -13.53 12.54
CA VAL A 300 11.09 -14.48 11.50
C VAL A 300 11.05 -15.92 12.03
N ALA A 301 11.57 -16.17 13.23
CA ALA A 301 11.53 -17.50 13.82
C ALA A 301 10.09 -17.99 13.99
N LYS A 302 9.22 -17.15 14.54
CA LYS A 302 7.79 -17.44 14.69
C LYS A 302 7.13 -17.74 13.35
N GLU A 303 7.27 -16.85 12.37
CA GLU A 303 6.60 -16.96 11.05
C GLU A 303 7.01 -18.22 10.29
N VAL A 304 8.32 -18.52 10.27
CA VAL A 304 8.84 -19.71 9.60
C VAL A 304 8.36 -20.99 10.28
N LEU A 305 8.43 -21.05 11.60
CA LEU A 305 7.98 -22.24 12.35
C LEU A 305 6.47 -22.43 12.28
N GLU A 306 5.68 -21.34 12.32
CA GLU A 306 4.23 -21.37 12.18
C GLU A 306 3.82 -21.84 10.79
N THR A 307 4.46 -21.32 9.74
CA THR A 307 4.22 -21.71 8.35
C THR A 307 4.50 -23.20 8.13
N LEU A 308 5.58 -23.75 8.68
CA LEU A 308 6.00 -25.13 8.45
C LEU A 308 5.62 -26.09 9.59
N ARG A 309 4.83 -25.62 10.58
CA ARG A 309 4.38 -26.38 11.75
C ARG A 309 3.70 -27.70 11.43
N LYS A 310 2.91 -27.70 10.36
CA LYS A 310 2.04 -28.79 9.98
C LYS A 310 2.45 -29.36 8.60
N PRO A 311 3.43 -30.25 8.52
CA PRO A 311 3.67 -30.99 7.29
C PRO A 311 2.56 -32.04 7.07
N GLY A 312 2.27 -32.32 5.80
CA GLY A 312 1.41 -33.46 5.45
C GLY A 312 2.10 -34.82 5.65
N GLY A 313 1.40 -35.90 5.38
CA GLY A 313 1.99 -37.23 5.32
C GLY A 313 1.47 -38.26 6.33
N THR A 314 2.30 -39.24 6.69
CA THR A 314 1.95 -40.37 7.57
C THR A 314 2.65 -40.23 8.94
N LYS A 315 2.45 -41.21 9.84
CA LYS A 315 3.10 -41.23 11.14
C LYS A 315 4.64 -41.22 11.05
N ASN A 316 5.24 -41.84 10.03
CA ASN A 316 6.68 -42.01 9.90
C ASN A 316 7.32 -41.04 8.89
N PHE A 317 6.57 -40.57 7.91
CA PHE A 317 7.05 -39.70 6.86
C PHE A 317 6.28 -38.37 6.84
N ALA A 318 7.03 -37.29 6.71
CA ALA A 318 6.52 -35.98 6.48
C ALA A 318 6.68 -35.58 5.00
N VAL A 319 5.69 -34.87 4.49
CA VAL A 319 5.71 -34.27 3.14
C VAL A 319 5.52 -32.79 3.29
N ILE A 320 6.44 -31.99 2.78
CA ILE A 320 6.34 -30.55 2.73
C ILE A 320 6.16 -30.15 1.27
N GLN A 321 4.99 -29.60 0.94
CA GLN A 321 4.66 -29.13 -0.41
C GLN A 321 4.56 -27.62 -0.46
N GLY A 322 4.99 -27.07 -1.60
CA GLY A 322 4.89 -25.64 -1.84
C GLY A 322 5.26 -25.26 -3.27
N TYR A 323 5.01 -24.02 -3.58
CA TYR A 323 5.34 -23.45 -4.89
C TYR A 323 6.74 -22.87 -4.87
N ILE A 324 7.48 -23.09 -5.97
CA ILE A 324 8.84 -22.57 -6.20
C ILE A 324 8.93 -21.91 -7.58
N PRO A 325 9.69 -20.82 -7.75
CA PRO A 325 9.94 -20.27 -9.08
C PRO A 325 10.78 -21.23 -9.94
N LYS A 326 10.38 -21.49 -11.18
CA LYS A 326 11.07 -22.41 -12.12
C LYS A 326 12.56 -22.10 -12.27
N LYS A 327 12.91 -20.82 -12.25
CA LYS A 327 14.32 -20.36 -12.27
C LYS A 327 15.16 -20.88 -11.09
N MET A 328 14.52 -21.18 -9.96
CA MET A 328 15.18 -21.60 -8.70
C MET A 328 15.14 -23.13 -8.50
N GLU A 329 14.63 -23.91 -9.45
CA GLU A 329 14.51 -25.37 -9.35
C GLU A 329 15.85 -26.05 -9.03
N LYS A 330 16.94 -25.65 -9.69
CA LYS A 330 18.28 -26.22 -9.46
C LYS A 330 18.72 -25.99 -8.02
N LYS A 331 18.57 -24.76 -7.52
CA LYS A 331 18.92 -24.41 -6.13
C LYS A 331 18.04 -25.14 -5.12
N PHE A 332 16.77 -25.36 -5.43
CA PHE A 332 15.86 -26.14 -4.58
C PHE A 332 16.35 -27.59 -4.46
N LYS A 333 16.66 -28.24 -5.58
CA LYS A 333 17.19 -29.62 -5.60
C LYS A 333 18.54 -29.75 -4.89
N GLU A 334 19.40 -28.74 -4.97
CA GLU A 334 20.68 -28.70 -4.23
C GLU A 334 20.45 -28.65 -2.72
N VAL A 335 19.57 -27.76 -2.26
CA VAL A 335 19.30 -27.56 -0.82
C VAL A 335 18.54 -28.74 -0.22
N THR A 336 17.70 -29.42 -1.00
CA THR A 336 16.94 -30.60 -0.58
C THR A 336 17.59 -31.94 -0.96
N SER A 337 18.84 -31.93 -1.40
CA SER A 337 19.58 -33.14 -1.90
C SER A 337 19.67 -34.28 -0.89
N GLN A 338 19.54 -34.01 0.41
CA GLN A 338 19.56 -35.02 1.47
C GLN A 338 18.28 -35.87 1.53
N TRP A 339 17.18 -35.39 0.91
CA TRP A 339 15.87 -36.03 0.92
C TRP A 339 15.35 -36.27 -0.50
N THR A 340 14.26 -37.01 -0.61
CA THR A 340 13.60 -37.20 -1.90
C THR A 340 12.81 -35.92 -2.22
N SER A 341 13.25 -35.19 -3.25
CA SER A 341 12.55 -33.99 -3.74
C SER A 341 11.99 -34.22 -5.13
N ILE A 342 10.73 -33.87 -5.32
CA ILE A 342 9.99 -33.99 -6.58
C ILE A 342 9.59 -32.60 -7.01
N THR A 343 9.76 -32.27 -8.28
CA THR A 343 9.30 -31.01 -8.88
C THR A 343 8.37 -31.32 -10.03
N GLU A 344 7.16 -30.79 -10.03
CA GLU A 344 6.12 -31.04 -11.02
C GLU A 344 5.64 -29.73 -11.61
N GLU A 345 5.25 -29.76 -12.89
CA GLU A 345 4.57 -28.63 -13.52
C GLU A 345 3.11 -28.58 -13.01
N ILE A 346 2.63 -27.37 -12.70
CA ILE A 346 1.29 -27.15 -12.15
C ILE A 346 0.28 -27.37 -13.28
N THR A 347 -0.61 -28.36 -13.11
CA THR A 347 -1.68 -28.66 -14.05
C THR A 347 -2.86 -27.68 -13.96
N GLU A 348 -3.75 -27.69 -14.97
CA GLU A 348 -4.93 -26.81 -15.01
C GLU A 348 -5.94 -27.16 -13.89
N ASP A 349 -5.95 -28.42 -13.44
CA ASP A 349 -6.84 -28.89 -12.35
C ASP A 349 -6.45 -28.35 -10.96
N ASP A 350 -5.18 -27.95 -10.79
CA ASP A 350 -4.66 -27.34 -9.54
C ASP A 350 -4.95 -25.82 -9.44
N ALA A 351 -5.78 -25.29 -10.33
CA ALA A 351 -5.91 -23.85 -10.59
C ALA A 351 -6.56 -23.00 -9.47
N GLY A 352 -6.94 -23.58 -8.30
CA GLY A 352 -7.75 -22.88 -7.32
C GLY A 352 -7.07 -21.69 -6.63
N ASN A 353 -5.83 -21.82 -6.13
CA ASN A 353 -5.16 -20.81 -5.29
C ASN A 353 -3.66 -20.67 -5.55
N ILE A 354 -3.23 -20.73 -6.82
CA ILE A 354 -1.81 -20.60 -7.15
C ILE A 354 -1.35 -19.17 -6.85
N PRO A 355 -0.30 -18.99 -6.00
CA PRO A 355 0.26 -17.67 -5.78
C PRO A 355 0.95 -17.15 -7.03
N VAL A 356 1.05 -15.83 -7.15
CA VAL A 356 1.71 -15.19 -8.27
C VAL A 356 3.02 -14.56 -7.84
N TYR A 357 4.09 -14.88 -8.57
CA TYR A 357 5.40 -14.27 -8.43
C TYR A 357 5.70 -13.40 -9.64
N LEU A 358 6.00 -12.11 -9.40
CA LEU A 358 6.44 -11.15 -10.41
C LEU A 358 7.97 -11.06 -10.38
N ASP A 359 8.60 -11.45 -11.49
CA ASP A 359 10.07 -11.40 -11.64
C ASP A 359 10.47 -10.17 -12.48
N ASN A 360 10.16 -8.99 -11.96
CA ASN A 360 10.38 -7.73 -12.66
C ASN A 360 11.79 -7.18 -12.43
N PRO A 361 12.43 -6.55 -13.47
CA PRO A 361 13.66 -5.81 -13.28
C PRO A 361 13.49 -4.65 -12.29
N ARG A 362 14.59 -4.23 -11.65
CA ARG A 362 14.56 -3.28 -10.53
C ARG A 362 13.80 -2.00 -10.81
N TRP A 363 13.84 -1.47 -12.02
CA TRP A 363 13.15 -0.24 -12.40
C TRP A 363 11.64 -0.45 -12.57
N VAL A 364 11.20 -1.59 -13.14
CA VAL A 364 9.79 -1.98 -13.25
C VAL A 364 9.21 -2.32 -11.88
N LYS A 365 9.98 -3.02 -11.03
CA LYS A 365 9.59 -3.40 -9.67
C LYS A 365 9.10 -2.21 -8.82
N THR A 366 9.56 -1.00 -9.11
CA THR A 366 9.09 0.21 -8.42
C THR A 366 7.59 0.44 -8.62
N TYR A 367 7.05 0.04 -9.77
CA TYR A 367 5.64 0.23 -10.13
C TYR A 367 4.73 -0.92 -9.67
N GLU A 368 5.29 -2.03 -9.14
CA GLU A 368 4.51 -3.11 -8.55
C GLU A 368 3.59 -2.63 -7.41
N VAL A 369 3.97 -1.55 -6.73
CA VAL A 369 3.12 -0.91 -5.70
C VAL A 369 1.75 -0.49 -6.25
N ILE A 370 1.69 -0.08 -7.52
CA ILE A 370 0.44 0.29 -8.19
C ILE A 370 -0.32 -0.98 -8.58
N THR A 371 0.36 -1.98 -9.13
CA THR A 371 -0.22 -3.29 -9.48
C THR A 371 -0.80 -3.98 -8.25
N ASP A 372 -0.08 -3.98 -7.13
CA ASP A 372 -0.52 -4.56 -5.85
C ASP A 372 -1.85 -3.95 -5.35
N SER A 373 -2.11 -2.66 -5.67
CA SER A 373 -3.35 -1.98 -5.25
C SER A 373 -4.61 -2.51 -5.95
N GLN A 374 -4.47 -3.14 -7.12
CA GLN A 374 -5.56 -3.76 -7.88
C GLN A 374 -5.64 -5.28 -7.71
N GLY A 375 -4.65 -5.86 -7.02
CA GLY A 375 -4.45 -7.30 -6.93
C GLY A 375 -3.55 -7.82 -8.04
N LEU A 376 -2.89 -8.95 -7.79
CA LEU A 376 -1.95 -9.55 -8.71
C LEU A 376 -2.67 -10.25 -9.89
N PRO A 377 -2.01 -10.36 -11.08
CA PRO A 377 -2.59 -10.98 -12.25
C PRO A 377 -2.97 -12.44 -12.00
N LYS A 378 -3.99 -12.94 -12.69
CA LYS A 378 -4.32 -14.36 -12.69
C LYS A 378 -3.33 -15.15 -13.53
N LYS A 379 -3.26 -16.49 -13.31
CA LYS A 379 -2.44 -17.39 -14.13
C LYS A 379 -2.80 -17.22 -15.61
N GLY A 380 -1.80 -16.94 -16.43
CA GLY A 380 -1.98 -16.75 -17.88
C GLY A 380 -2.26 -15.29 -18.31
N GLU A 381 -2.52 -14.37 -17.39
CA GLU A 381 -2.57 -12.95 -17.70
C GLU A 381 -1.17 -12.34 -17.84
N PHE A 382 -1.09 -11.23 -18.56
CA PHE A 382 0.14 -10.45 -18.64
C PHE A 382 0.34 -9.65 -17.36
N ASP A 383 1.61 -9.39 -17.00
CA ASP A 383 1.94 -8.48 -15.90
C ASP A 383 1.70 -7.01 -16.33
N PRO A 384 0.74 -6.31 -15.72
CA PRO A 384 0.43 -4.93 -16.05
C PRO A 384 1.55 -3.96 -15.66
N THR A 385 2.45 -4.34 -14.76
CA THR A 385 3.50 -3.49 -14.20
C THR A 385 4.40 -2.89 -15.29
N TRP A 386 4.66 -3.63 -16.36
CA TRP A 386 5.45 -3.15 -17.52
C TRP A 386 4.77 -1.99 -18.24
N MET A 387 3.45 -2.08 -18.43
CA MET A 387 2.69 -1.01 -19.09
C MET A 387 2.61 0.23 -18.21
N ILE A 388 2.42 0.03 -16.90
CA ILE A 388 2.48 1.13 -15.93
C ILE A 388 3.86 1.78 -15.95
N ALA A 389 4.93 1.00 -15.91
CA ALA A 389 6.29 1.51 -15.91
C ALA A 389 6.64 2.33 -17.17
N LEU A 390 6.01 2.00 -18.31
CA LEU A 390 6.16 2.75 -19.56
C LEU A 390 5.32 4.03 -19.57
N MET A 391 4.03 3.95 -19.24
CA MET A 391 3.07 5.03 -19.42
C MET A 391 3.01 6.00 -18.24
N TRP A 392 3.25 5.53 -17.02
CA TRP A 392 3.22 6.37 -15.82
C TRP A 392 4.15 7.59 -15.89
N PRO A 393 5.45 7.44 -16.22
CA PRO A 393 6.34 8.60 -16.34
C PRO A 393 5.88 9.60 -17.40
N ILE A 394 5.29 9.11 -18.50
CA ILE A 394 4.77 9.98 -19.58
C ILE A 394 3.59 10.80 -19.07
N PHE A 395 2.59 10.15 -18.46
CA PHE A 395 1.40 10.85 -17.98
C PHE A 395 1.72 11.80 -16.83
N TYR A 396 2.46 11.31 -15.83
CA TYR A 396 2.85 12.14 -14.69
C TYR A 396 3.72 13.32 -15.15
N GLY A 397 4.71 13.05 -15.99
CA GLY A 397 5.62 14.07 -16.51
C GLY A 397 4.89 15.15 -17.29
N LEU A 398 3.97 14.78 -18.19
CA LEU A 398 3.21 15.76 -18.98
C LEU A 398 2.25 16.59 -18.13
N MET A 399 1.62 15.99 -17.12
CA MET A 399 0.70 16.73 -16.23
C MET A 399 1.44 17.64 -15.25
N PHE A 400 2.67 17.31 -14.90
CA PHE A 400 3.50 18.01 -13.91
C PHE A 400 4.81 18.52 -14.53
N ALA A 401 4.71 19.18 -15.68
CA ALA A 401 5.84 19.54 -16.52
C ALA A 401 6.53 20.83 -16.06
N ASP A 402 7.25 20.80 -14.95
CA ASP A 402 8.10 21.88 -14.46
C ASP A 402 9.46 21.34 -13.99
N LEU A 403 10.56 21.92 -14.46
CA LEU A 403 11.91 21.46 -14.13
C LEU A 403 12.23 21.63 -12.64
N GLY A 404 11.87 22.77 -12.04
CA GLY A 404 12.17 23.06 -10.64
C GLY A 404 11.38 22.18 -9.67
N HIS A 405 10.07 22.11 -9.84
CA HIS A 405 9.19 21.25 -9.05
C HIS A 405 9.55 19.77 -9.23
N GLY A 406 9.82 19.34 -10.46
CA GLY A 406 10.23 17.98 -10.76
C GLY A 406 11.53 17.57 -10.05
N LEU A 407 12.55 18.44 -10.05
CA LEU A 407 13.81 18.19 -9.35
C LEU A 407 13.63 18.16 -7.82
N LEU A 408 12.83 19.06 -7.27
CA LEU A 408 12.52 19.05 -5.82
C LEU A 408 11.80 17.76 -5.43
N LEU A 409 10.78 17.36 -6.21
CA LEU A 409 10.03 16.12 -5.96
C LEU A 409 10.92 14.89 -6.09
N MET A 410 11.81 14.86 -7.09
CA MET A 410 12.82 13.81 -7.25
C MET A 410 13.75 13.75 -6.04
N GLY A 411 14.26 14.90 -5.57
CA GLY A 411 15.10 14.98 -4.38
C GLY A 411 14.41 14.47 -3.12
N LEU A 412 13.14 14.86 -2.90
CA LEU A 412 12.32 14.35 -1.80
C LEU A 412 12.08 12.83 -1.91
N GLY A 413 11.79 12.35 -3.12
CA GLY A 413 11.64 10.93 -3.38
C GLY A 413 12.90 10.12 -3.11
N LEU A 414 14.06 10.61 -3.53
CA LEU A 414 15.35 9.99 -3.23
C LEU A 414 15.68 10.02 -1.73
N LEU A 415 15.33 11.08 -1.03
CA LEU A 415 15.46 11.15 0.43
C LEU A 415 14.63 10.03 1.10
N PHE A 416 13.38 9.84 0.69
CA PHE A 416 12.55 8.74 1.20
C PHE A 416 13.07 7.37 0.76
N LYS A 417 13.64 7.25 -0.43
CA LYS A 417 14.26 6.01 -0.91
C LYS A 417 15.44 5.58 -0.04
N PHE A 418 16.35 6.50 0.29
CA PHE A 418 17.58 6.18 1.01
C PHE A 418 17.42 6.14 2.53
N LYS A 419 16.52 6.96 3.07
CA LYS A 419 16.30 7.06 4.52
C LYS A 419 15.01 6.36 4.99
N GLY A 420 14.05 6.12 4.11
CA GLY A 420 12.82 5.41 4.39
C GLY A 420 13.00 3.90 4.48
N GLN A 421 12.02 3.21 5.06
CA GLN A 421 12.02 1.78 5.29
C GLN A 421 10.81 1.10 4.65
N GLY A 422 10.98 -0.13 4.18
CA GLY A 422 9.91 -0.95 3.64
C GLY A 422 9.09 -0.21 2.56
N ASN A 423 7.81 -0.08 2.78
CA ASN A 423 6.90 0.59 1.83
C ASN A 423 7.28 2.05 1.55
N LEU A 424 7.76 2.81 2.56
CA LEU A 424 8.14 4.20 2.35
C LEU A 424 9.33 4.33 1.38
N SER A 425 10.27 3.39 1.41
CA SER A 425 11.39 3.34 0.44
C SER A 425 10.88 3.03 -0.99
N ARG A 426 9.87 2.13 -1.13
CA ARG A 426 9.25 1.82 -2.44
C ARG A 426 8.50 3.04 -2.97
N TRP A 427 7.66 3.67 -2.17
CA TRP A 427 6.96 4.91 -2.52
C TRP A 427 7.93 6.06 -2.82
N GLY A 428 9.02 6.17 -2.06
CA GLY A 428 10.08 7.16 -2.31
C GLY A 428 10.71 7.01 -3.70
N MET A 429 10.95 5.78 -4.15
CA MET A 429 11.47 5.54 -5.50
C MET A 429 10.46 5.90 -6.59
N LEU A 430 9.18 5.56 -6.40
CA LEU A 430 8.10 5.95 -7.32
C LEU A 430 8.00 7.47 -7.45
N LEU A 431 8.04 8.18 -6.32
CA LEU A 431 8.03 9.64 -6.27
C LEU A 431 9.25 10.25 -6.97
N ALA A 432 10.45 9.65 -6.77
CA ALA A 432 11.67 10.10 -7.44
C ALA A 432 11.59 9.93 -8.96
N MET A 433 11.07 8.80 -9.44
CA MET A 433 10.89 8.55 -10.88
C MET A 433 9.83 9.48 -11.48
N SER A 434 8.74 9.72 -10.76
CA SER A 434 7.68 10.66 -11.17
C SER A 434 8.22 12.10 -11.23
N GLY A 435 8.95 12.54 -10.20
CA GLY A 435 9.60 13.86 -10.20
C GLY A 435 10.64 14.02 -11.30
N GLY A 436 11.43 12.97 -11.57
CA GLY A 436 12.37 12.93 -12.69
C GLY A 436 11.69 13.06 -14.04
N ALA A 437 10.55 12.39 -14.23
CA ALA A 437 9.73 12.52 -15.45
C ALA A 437 9.14 13.94 -15.59
N GLY A 438 8.67 14.55 -14.48
CA GLY A 438 8.23 15.95 -14.46
C GLY A 438 9.32 16.93 -14.83
N ALA A 439 10.52 16.76 -14.24
CA ALA A 439 11.68 17.58 -14.59
C ALA A 439 12.08 17.43 -16.07
N PHE A 440 12.05 16.20 -16.60
CA PHE A 440 12.32 15.95 -18.01
C PHE A 440 11.29 16.64 -18.92
N ALA A 441 10.00 16.49 -18.62
CA ALA A 441 8.93 17.16 -19.37
C ALA A 441 9.01 18.70 -19.24
N GLY A 442 9.43 19.22 -18.07
CA GLY A 442 9.66 20.64 -17.85
C GLY A 442 10.72 21.25 -18.75
N ILE A 443 11.71 20.46 -19.21
CA ILE A 443 12.67 20.92 -20.22
C ILE A 443 11.96 21.17 -21.55
N PHE A 444 11.04 20.28 -21.96
CA PHE A 444 10.26 20.46 -23.20
C PHE A 444 9.31 21.64 -23.10
N GLN A 445 8.78 21.94 -21.93
CA GLN A 445 7.95 23.10 -21.68
C GLN A 445 8.81 24.39 -21.60
N GLY A 446 10.07 24.28 -21.18
CA GLY A 446 10.97 25.41 -21.03
C GLY A 446 10.69 26.25 -19.79
N GLU A 447 10.18 25.62 -18.72
CA GLU A 447 9.81 26.30 -17.47
C GLU A 447 10.55 25.73 -16.25
N ILE A 448 10.90 26.62 -15.32
CA ILE A 448 11.46 26.31 -14.00
C ILE A 448 10.74 27.18 -12.96
N PHE A 449 9.97 26.55 -12.05
CA PHE A 449 9.12 27.25 -11.09
C PHE A 449 8.13 28.23 -11.75
N GLY A 450 7.67 27.92 -12.97
CA GLY A 450 6.81 28.79 -13.77
C GLY A 450 7.49 30.03 -14.34
N PHE A 451 8.81 30.12 -14.25
CA PHE A 451 9.61 31.12 -14.97
C PHE A 451 10.19 30.49 -16.23
N HIS A 452 10.29 31.29 -17.31
CA HIS A 452 10.90 30.82 -18.54
C HIS A 452 12.37 30.45 -18.34
N LEU A 453 12.73 29.26 -18.76
CA LEU A 453 14.12 28.76 -18.66
C LEU A 453 15.12 29.63 -19.41
N GLU A 454 14.72 30.22 -20.54
CA GLU A 454 15.53 31.14 -21.36
C GLU A 454 15.96 32.41 -20.61
N HIS A 455 15.12 32.88 -19.67
CA HIS A 455 15.36 34.09 -18.88
C HIS A 455 15.97 33.81 -17.50
N PHE A 456 16.13 32.53 -17.15
CA PHE A 456 16.66 32.14 -15.84
C PHE A 456 18.21 32.23 -15.86
N ALA A 457 18.77 32.91 -14.85
CA ALA A 457 20.17 33.22 -14.75
C ALA A 457 21.11 32.04 -15.06
N GLY A 458 21.87 32.12 -16.12
CA GLY A 458 22.85 31.12 -16.58
C GLY A 458 22.36 30.19 -17.70
N PHE A 459 21.07 29.94 -17.86
CA PHE A 459 20.55 29.11 -18.96
C PHE A 459 20.54 29.81 -20.28
N GLU A 460 20.30 31.14 -20.31
CA GLU A 460 20.46 31.97 -21.49
C GLU A 460 21.87 31.81 -22.13
N MET A 461 22.91 31.79 -21.30
CA MET A 461 24.30 31.61 -21.74
C MET A 461 24.59 30.20 -22.27
N LEU A 462 23.84 29.18 -21.78
CA LEU A 462 24.03 27.79 -22.22
C LEU A 462 23.27 27.47 -23.52
N LEU A 463 22.12 28.12 -23.76
CA LEU A 463 21.22 27.88 -24.90
C LEU A 463 21.50 28.82 -26.09
N HIS A 464 22.22 29.96 -25.90
CA HIS A 464 22.54 30.92 -26.92
C HIS A 464 23.44 30.34 -28.02
N GLU A 465 23.47 30.96 -29.19
CA GLU A 465 24.39 30.63 -30.28
C GLU A 465 25.84 30.59 -29.79
N GLY A 466 26.47 29.39 -29.84
CA GLY A 466 27.79 29.13 -29.30
C GLY A 466 27.85 28.54 -27.88
N GLY A 467 26.75 28.40 -27.19
CA GLY A 467 26.65 27.71 -25.90
C GLY A 467 26.71 26.18 -26.03
N PRO A 468 27.11 25.45 -24.96
CA PRO A 468 27.28 23.99 -25.01
C PRO A 468 25.97 23.22 -25.24
N LEU A 469 24.82 23.85 -24.98
CA LEU A 469 23.48 23.23 -25.16
C LEU A 469 22.73 23.79 -26.38
N HIS A 470 23.36 24.59 -27.22
CA HIS A 470 22.70 25.14 -28.42
C HIS A 470 22.16 24.06 -29.36
N SER A 471 22.85 22.93 -29.47
CA SER A 471 22.40 21.79 -30.31
C SER A 471 21.06 21.16 -29.86
N VAL A 472 20.64 21.38 -28.62
CA VAL A 472 19.38 20.90 -28.05
C VAL A 472 18.40 22.04 -27.73
N SER A 473 18.72 23.30 -28.09
CA SER A 473 17.82 24.44 -27.85
C SER A 473 16.45 24.30 -28.51
N TRP A 474 16.35 23.59 -29.65
CA TRP A 474 15.10 23.29 -30.31
C TRP A 474 14.15 22.38 -29.44
N LEU A 475 14.72 21.66 -28.46
CA LEU A 475 13.97 20.82 -27.56
C LEU A 475 13.38 21.61 -26.39
N VAL A 476 14.09 22.66 -25.96
CA VAL A 476 13.65 23.52 -24.85
C VAL A 476 12.53 24.42 -25.32
N GLY A 477 11.39 24.33 -24.64
CA GLY A 477 10.20 25.09 -25.03
C GLY A 477 9.46 24.55 -26.26
N ALA A 478 9.75 23.32 -26.73
CA ALA A 478 9.06 22.71 -27.86
C ALA A 478 7.53 22.64 -27.67
N ILE A 479 7.07 22.58 -26.40
CA ILE A 479 5.66 22.60 -25.98
C ILE A 479 5.42 23.83 -25.08
N ASN A 480 5.87 25.00 -25.48
CA ASN A 480 5.73 26.20 -24.66
C ASN A 480 4.26 26.67 -24.57
N ILE A 481 3.73 26.72 -23.34
CA ILE A 481 2.34 27.07 -23.03
C ILE A 481 2.23 28.46 -22.40
N SER A 482 3.33 29.16 -22.27
CA SER A 482 3.45 30.40 -21.51
C SER A 482 2.46 31.51 -21.91
N LYS A 483 1.94 31.48 -23.13
CA LYS A 483 0.99 32.50 -23.63
C LYS A 483 -0.47 32.08 -23.51
N LEU A 484 -0.77 30.81 -23.10
CA LEU A 484 -2.14 30.26 -22.99
C LEU A 484 -3.04 30.61 -24.15
N THR A 485 -2.52 30.60 -25.39
CA THR A 485 -3.31 30.88 -26.59
C THR A 485 -4.25 29.72 -26.90
N PHE A 486 -5.39 30.00 -27.47
CA PHE A 486 -6.40 29.00 -27.84
C PHE A 486 -5.81 27.87 -28.72
N GLU A 487 -4.91 28.21 -29.63
CA GLU A 487 -4.22 27.23 -30.49
C GLU A 487 -3.35 26.27 -29.71
N GLN A 488 -2.62 26.76 -28.69
CA GLN A 488 -1.78 25.92 -27.83
C GLN A 488 -2.63 24.97 -26.97
N VAL A 489 -3.75 25.46 -26.44
CA VAL A 489 -4.71 24.62 -25.69
C VAL A 489 -5.22 23.47 -26.54
N ILE A 490 -5.61 23.74 -27.79
CA ILE A 490 -6.07 22.72 -28.73
C ILE A 490 -4.94 21.73 -29.07
N MET A 491 -3.70 22.20 -29.25
CA MET A 491 -2.55 21.33 -29.52
C MET A 491 -2.31 20.35 -28.37
N ILE A 492 -2.31 20.83 -27.14
CA ILE A 492 -2.15 19.99 -25.94
C ILE A 492 -3.26 18.94 -25.84
N LEU A 493 -4.50 19.36 -26.08
CA LEU A 493 -5.65 18.47 -26.08
C LEU A 493 -5.50 17.36 -27.13
N LYS A 494 -5.03 17.69 -28.33
CA LYS A 494 -4.71 16.72 -29.39
C LYS A 494 -3.65 15.71 -28.94
N VAL A 495 -2.56 16.19 -28.36
CA VAL A 495 -1.47 15.32 -27.86
C VAL A 495 -1.98 14.40 -26.75
N SER A 496 -2.77 14.93 -25.82
CA SER A 496 -3.36 14.16 -24.71
C SER A 496 -4.28 13.05 -25.21
N LEU A 497 -5.16 13.36 -26.19
CA LEU A 497 -6.04 12.38 -26.80
C LEU A 497 -5.26 11.31 -27.58
N PHE A 498 -4.21 11.69 -28.30
CA PHE A 498 -3.35 10.75 -29.03
C PHE A 498 -2.63 9.77 -28.09
N LEU A 499 -2.12 10.25 -26.94
CA LEU A 499 -1.57 9.37 -25.90
C LEU A 499 -2.62 8.41 -25.36
N GLY A 500 -3.86 8.88 -25.20
CA GLY A 500 -4.99 8.02 -24.85
C GLY A 500 -5.23 6.91 -25.87
N VAL A 501 -5.07 7.23 -27.15
CA VAL A 501 -5.20 6.25 -28.24
C VAL A 501 -4.16 5.15 -28.11
N ILE A 502 -2.91 5.50 -27.86
CA ILE A 502 -1.83 4.52 -27.70
C ILE A 502 -2.11 3.63 -26.48
N HIS A 503 -2.47 4.24 -25.34
CA HIS A 503 -2.67 3.52 -24.09
C HIS A 503 -3.87 2.57 -24.14
N LEU A 504 -5.03 3.04 -24.59
CA LEU A 504 -6.21 2.19 -24.77
C LEU A 504 -6.02 1.14 -25.88
N GLY A 505 -5.32 1.50 -26.94
CA GLY A 505 -4.97 0.54 -27.99
C GLY A 505 -4.17 -0.64 -27.45
N MET A 506 -3.19 -0.37 -26.59
CA MET A 506 -2.45 -1.43 -25.89
C MET A 506 -3.37 -2.28 -25.01
N ALA A 507 -4.32 -1.69 -24.29
CA ALA A 507 -5.28 -2.42 -23.46
C ALA A 507 -6.12 -3.41 -24.29
N PHE A 508 -6.65 -2.97 -25.44
CA PHE A 508 -7.43 -3.85 -26.31
C PHE A 508 -6.57 -4.96 -26.95
N VAL A 509 -5.33 -4.67 -27.32
CA VAL A 509 -4.41 -5.69 -27.84
C VAL A 509 -4.10 -6.73 -26.77
N LEU A 510 -3.89 -6.31 -25.51
CA LEU A 510 -3.70 -7.23 -24.39
C LEU A 510 -4.94 -8.07 -24.12
N ARG A 511 -6.15 -7.51 -24.22
CA ARG A 511 -7.41 -8.25 -24.13
C ARG A 511 -7.50 -9.35 -25.18
N ILE A 512 -7.21 -9.02 -26.44
CA ILE A 512 -7.18 -10.00 -27.52
C ILE A 512 -6.17 -11.13 -27.21
N SER A 513 -4.97 -10.78 -26.77
CA SER A 513 -3.94 -11.74 -26.38
C SER A 513 -4.37 -12.66 -25.25
N ASN A 514 -5.06 -12.12 -24.20
CA ASN A 514 -5.56 -12.91 -23.09
C ASN A 514 -6.61 -13.94 -23.55
N HIS A 515 -7.60 -13.53 -24.37
CA HIS A 515 -8.61 -14.44 -24.89
C HIS A 515 -8.02 -15.50 -25.84
N ILE A 516 -6.98 -15.15 -26.61
CA ILE A 516 -6.24 -16.14 -27.45
C ILE A 516 -5.56 -17.18 -26.57
N LYS A 517 -4.89 -16.77 -25.47
CA LYS A 517 -4.25 -17.69 -24.52
C LYS A 517 -5.27 -18.60 -23.82
N LYS A 518 -6.43 -18.05 -23.44
CA LYS A 518 -7.55 -18.83 -22.86
C LYS A 518 -8.27 -19.71 -23.88
N LYS A 519 -7.86 -19.70 -25.17
CA LYS A 519 -8.48 -20.45 -26.31
C LYS A 519 -9.95 -20.12 -26.55
N GLU A 520 -10.42 -18.97 -26.15
CA GLU A 520 -11.80 -18.50 -26.27
C GLU A 520 -12.04 -17.82 -27.63
N LYS A 521 -12.11 -18.60 -28.70
CA LYS A 521 -12.24 -18.08 -30.08
C LYS A 521 -13.48 -17.21 -30.30
N ASP A 522 -14.62 -17.56 -29.67
CA ASP A 522 -15.86 -16.79 -29.78
C ASP A 522 -15.72 -15.40 -29.17
N ALA A 523 -15.08 -15.28 -28.00
CA ALA A 523 -14.83 -13.99 -27.36
C ALA A 523 -13.85 -13.13 -28.17
N VAL A 524 -12.82 -13.72 -28.77
CA VAL A 524 -11.89 -12.99 -29.65
C VAL A 524 -12.61 -12.36 -30.82
N ILE A 525 -13.47 -13.12 -31.56
CA ILE A 525 -14.09 -12.68 -32.81
C ILE A 525 -15.25 -11.71 -32.55
N PHE A 526 -16.10 -12.00 -31.57
CA PHE A 526 -17.34 -11.28 -31.37
C PHE A 526 -17.28 -10.19 -30.29
N GLU A 527 -16.21 -10.16 -29.46
CA GLU A 527 -16.08 -9.19 -28.38
C GLU A 527 -14.77 -8.38 -28.48
N ALA A 528 -13.60 -9.03 -28.45
CA ALA A 528 -12.33 -8.35 -28.32
C ALA A 528 -11.94 -7.56 -29.59
N ILE A 529 -12.04 -8.17 -30.77
CA ILE A 529 -11.73 -7.50 -32.05
C ILE A 529 -12.74 -6.39 -32.36
N PRO A 530 -14.08 -6.60 -32.26
CA PRO A 530 -15.02 -5.51 -32.48
C PRO A 530 -14.84 -4.33 -31.52
N ASN A 531 -14.47 -4.56 -30.24
CA ASN A 531 -14.18 -3.49 -29.30
C ASN A 531 -12.96 -2.65 -29.73
N LEU A 532 -11.88 -3.27 -30.21
CA LEU A 532 -10.72 -2.56 -30.72
C LEU A 532 -11.09 -1.73 -31.98
N LEU A 533 -11.83 -2.32 -32.91
CA LEU A 533 -12.23 -1.66 -34.16
C LEU A 533 -13.23 -0.53 -33.89
N MET A 534 -14.18 -0.72 -32.98
CA MET A 534 -15.12 0.32 -32.57
C MET A 534 -14.38 1.50 -31.97
N TRP A 535 -13.41 1.24 -31.12
CA TRP A 535 -12.59 2.28 -30.51
C TRP A 535 -11.77 3.06 -31.54
N LEU A 536 -11.16 2.38 -32.53
CA LEU A 536 -10.50 3.05 -33.67
C LEU A 536 -11.48 3.90 -34.48
N GLY A 537 -12.72 3.46 -34.65
CA GLY A 537 -13.78 4.23 -35.26
C GLY A 537 -14.13 5.49 -34.48
N VAL A 538 -14.31 5.38 -33.17
CA VAL A 538 -14.56 6.54 -32.28
C VAL A 538 -13.41 7.54 -32.36
N PHE A 539 -12.17 7.07 -32.34
CA PHE A 539 -10.99 7.91 -32.55
C PHE A 539 -11.01 8.64 -33.90
N GLY A 540 -11.34 7.93 -34.97
CA GLY A 540 -11.44 8.52 -36.32
C GLY A 540 -12.50 9.63 -36.37
N VAL A 541 -13.65 9.44 -35.71
CA VAL A 541 -14.70 10.49 -35.62
C VAL A 541 -14.19 11.67 -34.82
N MET A 542 -13.54 11.46 -33.68
CA MET A 542 -12.98 12.54 -32.86
C MET A 542 -11.93 13.35 -33.60
N MET A 543 -11.01 12.66 -34.30
CA MET A 543 -9.99 13.36 -35.11
C MET A 543 -10.61 14.09 -36.32
N GLY A 544 -11.65 13.54 -36.90
CA GLY A 544 -12.45 14.22 -37.94
C GLY A 544 -13.11 15.48 -37.41
N ALA A 545 -13.66 15.46 -36.18
CA ALA A 545 -14.23 16.65 -35.55
C ALA A 545 -13.17 17.74 -35.32
N ILE A 546 -11.98 17.36 -34.85
CA ILE A 546 -10.85 18.27 -34.67
C ILE A 546 -10.41 18.86 -36.03
N GLY A 547 -10.30 18.03 -37.08
CA GLY A 547 -9.91 18.46 -38.43
C GLY A 547 -10.93 19.39 -39.12
N SER A 548 -12.23 19.29 -38.77
CA SER A 548 -13.30 20.16 -39.28
C SER A 548 -13.49 21.44 -38.46
N GLY A 549 -12.65 21.69 -37.45
CA GLY A 549 -12.82 22.83 -36.55
C GLY A 549 -14.07 22.76 -35.66
N TYR A 550 -14.49 21.51 -35.31
CA TYR A 550 -15.70 21.20 -34.52
C TYR A 550 -17.02 21.54 -35.16
N ASP A 551 -17.04 21.78 -36.48
CA ASP A 551 -18.28 22.01 -37.22
C ASP A 551 -18.82 20.68 -37.78
N VAL A 552 -19.98 20.27 -37.27
CA VAL A 552 -20.63 19.00 -37.64
C VAL A 552 -21.03 18.98 -39.14
N MET A 553 -21.40 20.10 -39.74
CA MET A 553 -21.74 20.18 -41.16
C MET A 553 -20.49 19.99 -42.01
N ASN A 554 -19.38 20.58 -41.64
CA ASN A 554 -18.11 20.46 -42.34
C ASN A 554 -17.52 19.05 -42.24
N MET A 555 -17.75 18.31 -41.14
CA MET A 555 -17.36 16.91 -41.00
C MET A 555 -17.90 16.00 -42.08
N TYR A 556 -19.13 16.29 -42.56
CA TYR A 556 -19.83 15.49 -43.57
C TYR A 556 -19.66 15.98 -45.00
N SER A 557 -19.23 17.22 -45.20
CA SER A 557 -19.11 17.84 -46.48
C SER A 557 -17.91 17.34 -47.29
N LYS A 558 -18.11 16.97 -48.55
CA LYS A 558 -17.01 16.64 -49.48
C LYS A 558 -16.10 17.84 -49.80
N ILE A 559 -16.51 19.05 -49.44
CA ILE A 559 -15.74 20.29 -49.69
C ILE A 559 -14.51 20.33 -48.77
N HIS A 560 -14.56 19.65 -47.62
CA HIS A 560 -13.45 19.60 -46.67
C HIS A 560 -12.39 18.60 -47.13
N THR A 561 -11.35 19.09 -47.77
CA THR A 561 -10.23 18.30 -48.34
C THR A 561 -9.01 18.28 -47.44
N GLU A 562 -9.08 18.95 -46.30
CA GLU A 562 -7.96 18.96 -45.35
C GLU A 562 -7.72 17.56 -44.73
N ALA A 563 -6.47 17.19 -44.59
CA ALA A 563 -6.07 15.93 -43.97
C ALA A 563 -6.35 15.94 -42.46
N VAL A 564 -6.82 14.80 -41.94
CA VAL A 564 -7.06 14.65 -40.51
C VAL A 564 -5.73 14.58 -39.73
N PRO A 565 -5.49 15.48 -38.74
CA PRO A 565 -4.28 15.45 -37.95
C PRO A 565 -4.07 14.09 -37.31
N TRP A 566 -2.82 13.63 -37.27
CA TRP A 566 -2.35 12.35 -36.72
C TRP A 566 -2.80 11.08 -37.50
N VAL A 567 -4.00 11.05 -38.09
CA VAL A 567 -4.42 9.95 -38.95
C VAL A 567 -3.68 9.97 -40.27
N SER A 568 -3.40 11.16 -40.80
CA SER A 568 -2.58 11.36 -42.01
C SER A 568 -1.16 10.86 -41.86
N VAL A 569 -0.60 10.84 -40.65
CA VAL A 569 0.73 10.25 -40.37
C VAL A 569 0.72 8.73 -40.59
N LEU A 570 -0.39 8.05 -40.32
CA LEU A 570 -0.51 6.60 -40.46
C LEU A 570 -0.98 6.18 -41.87
N VAL A 571 -1.88 6.93 -42.46
CA VAL A 571 -2.58 6.56 -43.72
C VAL A 571 -2.18 7.45 -44.91
N GLY A 572 -1.47 8.57 -44.64
CA GLY A 572 -1.06 9.50 -45.68
C GLY A 572 -2.15 10.51 -46.07
N GLU A 573 -1.97 11.20 -47.21
CA GLU A 573 -2.85 12.26 -47.70
C GLU A 573 -4.31 11.80 -47.98
N TRP A 574 -4.53 10.49 -48.00
CA TRP A 574 -5.88 9.89 -48.16
C TRP A 574 -6.79 10.10 -46.92
N ALA A 575 -6.22 10.47 -45.81
CA ALA A 575 -6.93 10.68 -44.54
C ALA A 575 -7.70 12.02 -44.52
N VAL A 576 -8.54 12.27 -45.56
CA VAL A 576 -9.38 13.46 -45.59
C VAL A 576 -10.57 13.35 -44.63
N VAL A 577 -10.95 14.45 -44.01
CA VAL A 577 -11.96 14.52 -42.95
C VAL A 577 -13.25 13.78 -43.29
N TRP A 578 -13.88 14.09 -44.41
CA TRP A 578 -15.17 13.49 -44.80
C TRP A 578 -15.09 11.96 -45.03
N LEU A 579 -13.96 11.47 -45.52
CA LEU A 579 -13.74 10.03 -45.76
C LEU A 579 -13.52 9.29 -44.44
N VAL A 580 -12.62 9.81 -43.59
CA VAL A 580 -12.33 9.24 -42.30
C VAL A 580 -13.58 9.14 -41.43
N VAL A 581 -14.38 10.20 -41.34
CA VAL A 581 -15.62 10.23 -40.55
C VAL A 581 -16.62 9.19 -41.06
N ARG A 582 -16.85 9.10 -42.39
CA ARG A 582 -17.80 8.12 -42.95
C ARG A 582 -17.36 6.70 -42.74
N VAL A 583 -16.06 6.39 -43.00
CA VAL A 583 -15.50 5.04 -42.77
C VAL A 583 -15.61 4.69 -41.31
N SER A 584 -15.29 5.62 -40.40
CA SER A 584 -15.36 5.41 -38.94
C SER A 584 -16.81 5.12 -38.49
N ILE A 585 -17.79 5.85 -38.95
CA ILE A 585 -19.20 5.59 -38.61
C ILE A 585 -19.68 4.23 -39.11
N VAL A 586 -19.33 3.86 -40.36
CA VAL A 586 -19.65 2.53 -40.89
C VAL A 586 -18.96 1.43 -40.08
N LEU A 587 -17.70 1.64 -39.69
CA LEU A 587 -16.96 0.72 -38.88
C LEU A 587 -17.61 0.54 -37.50
N ILE A 588 -18.01 1.63 -36.82
CA ILE A 588 -18.69 1.58 -35.51
C ILE A 588 -19.98 0.77 -35.63
N LEU A 589 -20.83 1.08 -36.66
CA LEU A 589 -22.08 0.35 -36.87
C LEU A 589 -21.86 -1.15 -37.13
N ALA A 590 -20.88 -1.50 -37.94
CA ALA A 590 -20.52 -2.90 -38.21
C ALA A 590 -20.07 -3.62 -36.91
N CYS A 591 -19.25 -2.97 -36.08
CA CYS A 591 -18.80 -3.52 -34.82
C CYS A 591 -19.94 -3.72 -33.82
N VAL A 592 -20.86 -2.75 -33.71
CA VAL A 592 -22.05 -2.87 -32.87
C VAL A 592 -22.90 -4.07 -33.29
N VAL A 593 -23.15 -4.25 -34.59
CA VAL A 593 -23.88 -5.42 -35.10
C VAL A 593 -23.16 -6.74 -34.78
N MET A 594 -21.83 -6.80 -34.96
CA MET A 594 -21.03 -7.98 -34.59
C MET A 594 -21.12 -8.32 -33.10
N MET A 595 -21.04 -7.32 -32.21
CA MET A 595 -21.15 -7.52 -30.77
C MET A 595 -22.55 -7.99 -30.37
N ILE A 596 -23.61 -7.48 -30.97
CA ILE A 596 -24.99 -7.94 -30.73
C ILE A 596 -25.15 -9.40 -31.17
N ILE A 597 -24.63 -9.79 -32.33
CA ILE A 597 -24.64 -11.19 -32.79
C ILE A 597 -23.88 -12.08 -31.80
N GLY A 598 -22.72 -11.62 -31.31
CA GLY A 598 -21.92 -12.32 -30.30
C GLY A 598 -22.67 -12.52 -28.99
N GLY A 599 -23.32 -11.48 -28.47
CA GLY A 599 -24.10 -11.57 -27.23
C GLY A 599 -25.31 -12.53 -27.34
N ILE A 600 -26.02 -12.50 -28.49
CA ILE A 600 -27.12 -13.45 -28.76
C ILE A 600 -26.58 -14.90 -28.84
N LYS A 601 -25.41 -15.12 -29.44
CA LYS A 601 -24.78 -16.44 -29.53
C LYS A 601 -24.34 -16.92 -28.16
N HIS A 602 -23.80 -16.06 -27.32
CA HIS A 602 -23.40 -16.36 -25.95
C HIS A 602 -24.62 -16.78 -25.10
N ASN A 603 -25.71 -15.99 -25.11
CA ASN A 603 -26.93 -16.31 -24.37
C ASN A 603 -27.58 -17.63 -24.80
N LYS A 604 -27.45 -18.01 -26.07
CA LYS A 604 -27.92 -19.33 -26.53
C LYS A 604 -27.08 -20.50 -25.99
N LYS A 605 -25.78 -20.27 -25.71
CA LYS A 605 -24.91 -21.31 -25.14
C LYS A 605 -25.04 -21.44 -23.61
N HIS A 606 -25.38 -20.34 -22.94
CA HIS A 606 -25.47 -20.24 -21.47
C HIS A 606 -26.83 -19.64 -21.08
N PRO A 607 -27.93 -20.41 -21.17
CA PRO A 607 -29.27 -19.89 -20.87
C PRO A 607 -29.48 -19.52 -19.39
N ASP A 608 -28.64 -20.01 -18.49
CA ASP A 608 -28.69 -19.73 -17.05
C ASP A 608 -28.22 -18.31 -16.68
N ASP A 609 -27.45 -17.65 -17.56
CA ASP A 609 -26.99 -16.26 -17.35
C ASP A 609 -28.06 -15.20 -17.67
N GLY A 610 -29.25 -15.61 -18.06
CA GLY A 610 -30.53 -14.88 -17.92
C GLY A 610 -30.67 -13.54 -18.66
N GLY A 611 -29.87 -13.23 -19.65
CA GLY A 611 -29.97 -11.95 -20.39
C GLY A 611 -31.05 -11.98 -21.48
N ASP A 612 -32.10 -11.17 -21.35
CA ASP A 612 -33.06 -10.92 -22.45
C ASP A 612 -32.32 -10.26 -23.65
N MET A 613 -32.78 -10.55 -24.88
CA MET A 613 -32.22 -9.93 -26.11
C MET A 613 -32.18 -8.40 -26.01
N VAL A 614 -33.15 -7.81 -25.35
CA VAL A 614 -33.20 -6.36 -25.10
C VAL A 614 -32.05 -5.91 -24.23
N SER A 615 -31.70 -6.66 -23.19
CA SER A 615 -30.59 -6.34 -22.27
C SER A 615 -29.23 -6.36 -23.00
N VAL A 616 -28.99 -7.34 -23.87
CA VAL A 616 -27.78 -7.43 -24.72
C VAL A 616 -27.66 -6.23 -25.65
N VAL A 617 -28.77 -5.86 -26.33
CA VAL A 617 -28.78 -4.71 -27.22
C VAL A 617 -28.51 -3.41 -26.46
N MET A 618 -29.12 -3.23 -25.27
CA MET A 618 -28.92 -2.05 -24.43
C MET A 618 -27.49 -2.00 -23.88
N GLU A 619 -26.94 -3.11 -23.46
CA GLU A 619 -25.55 -3.20 -22.98
C GLU A 619 -24.56 -2.79 -24.08
N VAL A 620 -24.72 -3.30 -25.31
CA VAL A 620 -23.82 -2.98 -26.42
C VAL A 620 -23.99 -1.54 -26.88
N LEU A 621 -25.24 -1.07 -27.10
CA LEU A 621 -25.50 0.27 -27.61
C LEU A 621 -25.20 1.37 -26.59
N LEU A 622 -25.68 1.23 -25.37
CA LEU A 622 -25.52 2.26 -24.35
C LEU A 622 -24.26 2.00 -23.50
N GLY A 623 -24.06 0.77 -23.03
CA GLY A 623 -22.92 0.42 -22.18
C GLY A 623 -21.59 0.59 -22.94
N LYS A 624 -21.30 -0.30 -23.86
CA LYS A 624 -19.96 -0.37 -24.51
C LYS A 624 -19.65 0.83 -25.40
N THR A 625 -20.64 1.40 -26.11
CA THR A 625 -20.39 2.54 -27.01
C THR A 625 -20.16 3.84 -26.22
N ILE A 626 -21.00 4.13 -25.21
CA ILE A 626 -20.82 5.31 -24.36
C ILE A 626 -19.55 5.17 -23.52
N GLU A 627 -19.30 4.00 -22.99
CA GLU A 627 -18.07 3.70 -22.25
C GLU A 627 -16.81 3.97 -23.08
N CYS A 628 -16.78 3.51 -24.34
CA CYS A 628 -15.67 3.73 -25.26
C CYS A 628 -15.42 5.23 -25.49
N LEU A 629 -16.50 6.02 -25.73
CA LEU A 629 -16.41 7.46 -25.90
C LEU A 629 -15.92 8.15 -24.61
N ALA A 630 -16.50 7.82 -23.47
CA ALA A 630 -16.17 8.40 -22.19
C ALA A 630 -14.70 8.17 -21.80
N HIS A 631 -14.19 6.95 -22.00
CA HIS A 631 -12.79 6.65 -21.74
C HIS A 631 -11.84 7.39 -22.69
N SER A 632 -12.20 7.55 -23.97
CA SER A 632 -11.38 8.32 -24.91
C SER A 632 -11.28 9.79 -24.51
N ILE A 633 -12.40 10.41 -24.11
CA ILE A 633 -12.43 11.82 -23.67
C ILE A 633 -11.70 11.99 -22.32
N SER A 634 -11.67 10.96 -21.46
CA SER A 634 -11.01 11.00 -20.16
C SER A 634 -9.53 11.38 -20.24
N TYR A 635 -8.84 11.08 -21.35
CA TYR A 635 -7.43 11.46 -21.56
C TYR A 635 -7.23 12.96 -21.79
N ALA A 636 -8.28 13.73 -22.13
CA ALA A 636 -8.21 15.18 -22.18
C ALA A 636 -7.74 15.78 -20.84
N ARG A 637 -7.92 15.06 -19.75
CA ARG A 637 -7.47 15.43 -18.40
C ARG A 637 -5.96 15.68 -18.32
N ILE A 638 -5.14 14.95 -19.11
CA ILE A 638 -3.69 15.17 -19.14
C ILE A 638 -3.41 16.63 -19.56
N GLY A 639 -4.07 17.09 -20.63
CA GLY A 639 -3.91 18.47 -21.09
C GLY A 639 -4.52 19.49 -20.13
N ILE A 640 -5.68 19.20 -19.54
CA ILE A 640 -6.33 20.09 -18.56
C ILE A 640 -5.42 20.28 -17.34
N MET A 641 -4.83 19.21 -16.82
CA MET A 641 -3.94 19.29 -15.64
C MET A 641 -2.67 20.11 -15.95
N LEU A 642 -2.10 19.94 -17.13
CA LEU A 642 -0.98 20.77 -17.59
C LEU A 642 -1.33 22.26 -17.65
N LEU A 643 -2.53 22.60 -18.14
CA LEU A 643 -3.03 23.96 -18.18
C LEU A 643 -3.27 24.54 -16.78
N VAL A 644 -3.82 23.75 -15.87
CA VAL A 644 -4.05 24.15 -14.47
C VAL A 644 -2.69 24.43 -13.81
N HIS A 645 -1.70 23.59 -14.04
CA HIS A 645 -0.32 23.78 -13.55
C HIS A 645 0.25 25.12 -14.00
N ALA A 646 0.25 25.38 -15.29
CA ALA A 646 0.75 26.65 -15.85
C ALA A 646 -0.02 27.87 -15.29
N ALA A 647 -1.35 27.78 -15.15
CA ALA A 647 -2.17 28.87 -14.63
C ALA A 647 -1.88 29.17 -13.15
N LEU A 648 -1.72 28.14 -12.31
CA LEU A 648 -1.38 28.29 -10.90
C LEU A 648 -0.01 28.95 -10.71
N LEU A 649 1.00 28.49 -11.45
CA LEU A 649 2.34 29.05 -11.39
C LEU A 649 2.36 30.51 -11.87
N LEU A 650 1.66 30.81 -12.98
CA LEU A 650 1.54 32.17 -13.47
C LEU A 650 0.91 33.09 -12.43
N THR A 651 -0.13 32.64 -11.75
CA THR A 651 -0.82 33.43 -10.71
C THR A 651 0.11 33.75 -9.54
N VAL A 652 0.85 32.76 -9.02
CA VAL A 652 1.78 32.96 -7.90
C VAL A 652 2.95 33.87 -8.31
N ASN A 653 3.49 33.70 -9.52
CA ASN A 653 4.59 34.51 -10.02
C ASN A 653 4.16 35.97 -10.26
N GLN A 654 2.97 36.22 -10.81
CA GLN A 654 2.42 37.58 -10.96
C GLN A 654 2.17 38.24 -9.59
N ALA A 655 1.63 37.49 -8.61
CA ALA A 655 1.45 38.02 -7.26
C ALA A 655 2.80 38.38 -6.61
N TYR A 656 3.83 37.58 -6.82
CA TYR A 656 5.20 37.86 -6.37
C TYR A 656 5.75 39.16 -6.97
N GLU A 657 5.61 39.36 -8.29
CA GLU A 657 6.05 40.57 -8.97
C GLU A 657 5.29 41.81 -8.49
N ASN A 658 3.97 41.71 -8.35
CA ASN A 658 3.11 42.79 -7.86
C ASN A 658 3.44 43.25 -6.42
N LEU A 659 3.97 42.36 -5.57
CA LEU A 659 4.41 42.64 -4.20
C LEU A 659 5.81 43.22 -4.11
N GLY A 660 6.47 43.51 -5.23
CA GLY A 660 7.79 44.12 -5.30
C GLY A 660 8.97 43.14 -5.45
N GLY A 661 8.68 41.87 -5.78
CA GLY A 661 9.68 40.87 -6.10
C GLY A 661 10.72 40.63 -4.99
N LEU A 662 11.97 40.55 -5.37
CA LEU A 662 13.11 40.29 -4.45
C LEU A 662 13.31 41.36 -3.36
N SER A 663 12.77 42.57 -3.54
CA SER A 663 12.93 43.67 -2.57
C SER A 663 11.96 43.59 -1.39
N SER A 664 10.93 42.77 -1.47
CA SER A 664 9.91 42.63 -0.41
C SER A 664 9.99 41.30 0.32
N PRO A 665 10.17 41.28 1.66
CA PRO A 665 10.15 40.05 2.45
C PRO A 665 8.81 39.28 2.33
N THR A 666 7.70 39.97 2.17
CA THR A 666 6.36 39.38 1.98
C THR A 666 6.26 38.64 0.65
N ALA A 667 6.83 39.20 -0.42
CA ALA A 667 6.89 38.57 -1.73
C ALA A 667 7.74 37.28 -1.69
N LEU A 668 8.86 37.28 -0.94
CA LEU A 668 9.71 36.08 -0.77
C LEU A 668 8.99 34.98 -0.01
N VAL A 669 8.25 35.30 1.03
CA VAL A 669 7.43 34.31 1.77
C VAL A 669 6.33 33.76 0.87
N LEU A 670 5.69 34.62 0.06
CA LEU A 670 4.64 34.20 -0.88
C LEU A 670 5.18 33.25 -1.95
N ILE A 671 6.31 33.58 -2.59
CA ILE A 671 6.84 32.74 -3.67
C ILE A 671 7.31 31.38 -3.13
N VAL A 672 8.05 31.34 -2.02
CA VAL A 672 8.52 30.08 -1.44
C VAL A 672 7.35 29.23 -0.92
N GLY A 673 6.44 29.84 -0.14
CA GLY A 673 5.27 29.14 0.38
C GLY A 673 4.29 28.70 -0.71
N GLY A 674 4.08 29.56 -1.73
CA GLY A 674 3.24 29.25 -2.88
C GLY A 674 3.80 28.12 -3.73
N GLN A 675 5.08 28.16 -4.07
CA GLN A 675 5.75 27.11 -4.86
C GLN A 675 5.73 25.74 -4.14
N ILE A 676 6.03 25.72 -2.83
CA ILE A 676 5.93 24.49 -2.04
C ILE A 676 4.49 24.00 -1.96
N GLY A 677 3.54 24.90 -1.73
CA GLY A 677 2.11 24.57 -1.66
C GLY A 677 1.59 23.98 -2.98
N ILE A 678 1.90 24.62 -4.11
CA ILE A 678 1.54 24.12 -5.45
C ILE A 678 2.18 22.74 -5.67
N MET A 679 3.48 22.59 -5.46
CA MET A 679 4.20 21.33 -5.64
C MET A 679 3.55 20.18 -4.84
N MET A 680 3.16 20.42 -3.59
CA MET A 680 2.58 19.38 -2.72
C MET A 680 1.15 19.01 -3.14
N ILE A 681 0.29 20.01 -3.34
CA ILE A 681 -1.12 19.78 -3.67
C ILE A 681 -1.25 19.21 -5.09
N GLU A 682 -0.59 19.82 -6.02
CA GLU A 682 -0.67 19.45 -7.43
C GLU A 682 0.04 18.14 -7.71
N GLY A 683 1.21 17.89 -7.11
CA GLY A 683 1.89 16.61 -7.19
C GLY A 683 1.01 15.45 -6.71
N LEU A 684 0.20 15.65 -5.66
CA LEU A 684 -0.78 14.68 -5.19
C LEU A 684 -1.95 14.52 -6.17
N ILE A 685 -2.49 15.63 -6.70
CA ILE A 685 -3.60 15.58 -7.66
C ILE A 685 -3.17 14.86 -8.94
N VAL A 686 -2.00 15.18 -9.48
CA VAL A 686 -1.43 14.55 -10.68
C VAL A 686 -1.19 13.06 -10.44
N TYR A 687 -0.72 12.69 -9.24
CA TYR A 687 -0.59 11.29 -8.84
C TYR A 687 -1.94 10.55 -8.90
N ILE A 688 -3.00 11.13 -8.31
CA ILE A 688 -4.36 10.54 -8.31
C ILE A 688 -4.91 10.44 -9.74
N GLN A 689 -4.68 11.46 -10.59
CA GLN A 689 -5.17 11.45 -11.97
C GLN A 689 -4.41 10.41 -12.83
N SER A 690 -3.08 10.27 -12.62
CA SER A 690 -2.30 9.22 -13.28
C SER A 690 -2.76 7.81 -12.86
N LEU A 691 -3.00 7.60 -11.55
CA LEU A 691 -3.59 6.36 -11.04
C LEU A 691 -4.92 6.05 -11.74
N ARG A 692 -5.81 7.02 -11.79
CA ARG A 692 -7.14 6.85 -12.38
C ARG A 692 -7.06 6.40 -13.84
N LEU A 693 -6.19 7.03 -14.66
CA LEU A 693 -6.01 6.63 -16.05
C LEU A 693 -5.56 5.17 -16.21
N HIS A 694 -4.72 4.67 -15.31
CA HIS A 694 -4.29 3.27 -15.33
C HIS A 694 -5.38 2.32 -14.79
N LEU A 695 -6.01 2.67 -13.66
CA LEU A 695 -6.94 1.78 -12.97
C LEU A 695 -8.29 1.68 -13.66
N TYR A 696 -8.89 2.83 -14.05
CA TYR A 696 -10.24 2.85 -14.58
C TYR A 696 -10.30 2.76 -16.10
N GLU A 697 -9.39 3.42 -16.82
CA GLU A 697 -9.41 3.45 -18.28
C GLU A 697 -8.65 2.26 -18.91
N PHE A 698 -7.55 1.81 -18.29
CA PHE A 698 -6.70 0.78 -18.86
C PHE A 698 -6.99 -0.62 -18.29
N PHE A 699 -6.94 -0.82 -16.97
CA PHE A 699 -7.08 -2.15 -16.37
C PHE A 699 -8.47 -2.75 -16.58
N THR A 700 -9.53 -1.98 -16.44
CA THR A 700 -10.90 -2.45 -16.65
C THR A 700 -11.15 -3.10 -18.01
N LYS A 701 -10.27 -2.87 -18.98
CA LYS A 701 -10.45 -3.39 -20.34
C LYS A 701 -9.93 -4.81 -20.53
N TRP A 702 -8.95 -5.25 -19.74
CA TRP A 702 -8.27 -6.54 -20.01
C TRP A 702 -7.81 -7.28 -18.75
N TYR A 703 -7.80 -6.65 -17.61
CA TYR A 703 -7.22 -7.16 -16.38
C TYR A 703 -8.31 -7.62 -15.39
N GLU A 704 -8.25 -8.86 -14.98
CA GLU A 704 -9.16 -9.42 -13.97
C GLU A 704 -8.55 -9.36 -12.56
N GLY A 705 -7.27 -9.74 -12.44
CA GLY A 705 -6.53 -9.70 -11.18
C GLY A 705 -7.11 -10.60 -10.06
N GLY A 706 -6.66 -10.37 -8.84
CA GLY A 706 -7.21 -11.02 -7.64
C GLY A 706 -6.48 -12.29 -7.20
N SER A 707 -5.32 -12.61 -7.78
CA SER A 707 -4.48 -13.72 -7.29
C SER A 707 -3.75 -13.35 -6.00
N GLN A 708 -3.38 -14.38 -5.23
CA GLN A 708 -2.61 -14.22 -4.01
C GLN A 708 -1.12 -13.96 -4.31
N PRO A 709 -0.45 -13.10 -3.51
CA PRO A 709 0.98 -12.87 -3.67
C PRO A 709 1.79 -14.09 -3.24
N PHE A 710 2.86 -14.36 -4.00
CA PHE A 710 3.88 -15.32 -3.58
C PHE A 710 4.58 -14.80 -2.33
N LYS A 711 4.38 -15.45 -1.18
CA LYS A 711 5.06 -15.14 0.07
C LYS A 711 6.33 -15.98 0.18
N GLN A 712 7.46 -15.32 0.30
CA GLN A 712 8.71 -15.98 0.65
C GLN A 712 8.61 -16.52 2.08
N LEU A 713 9.30 -17.64 2.35
CA LEU A 713 9.31 -18.24 3.68
C LEU A 713 9.94 -17.31 4.71
N VAL A 714 10.97 -16.56 4.33
CA VAL A 714 11.58 -15.51 5.15
C VAL A 714 11.13 -14.15 4.62
N PRO A 715 10.32 -13.40 5.37
CA PRO A 715 9.87 -12.09 4.95
C PRO A 715 11.02 -11.06 4.92
N GLU A 716 10.92 -10.07 4.04
CA GLU A 716 11.90 -9.00 3.93
C GLU A 716 11.87 -8.10 5.19
N MET A 717 13.01 -7.99 5.90
CA MET A 717 13.14 -7.27 7.15
C MET A 717 13.80 -5.89 6.97
N VAL A 718 13.56 -5.01 7.94
CA VAL A 718 13.99 -3.61 7.92
C VAL A 718 15.35 -3.41 8.55
N TYR A 719 15.59 -4.06 9.71
CA TYR A 719 16.78 -3.86 10.54
C TYR A 719 17.83 -4.95 10.32
N ASN A 720 17.41 -6.16 9.96
CA ASN A 720 18.28 -7.30 9.74
C ASN A 720 18.33 -7.68 8.25
N ASN A 721 19.51 -8.12 7.82
CA ASN A 721 19.72 -8.79 6.55
C ASN A 721 20.21 -10.20 6.85
N TYR A 722 19.40 -11.22 6.56
CA TYR A 722 19.73 -12.60 6.88
C TYR A 722 20.65 -13.17 5.81
N SER A 723 21.77 -13.75 6.24
CA SER A 723 22.66 -14.53 5.40
C SER A 723 22.83 -15.93 6.03
N TRP A 724 22.60 -16.97 5.22
CA TRP A 724 22.69 -18.35 5.66
C TRP A 724 24.10 -18.87 5.40
N LYS A 725 24.76 -19.36 6.45
CA LYS A 725 26.10 -19.91 6.33
C LYS A 725 26.01 -21.33 5.80
N ASN A 726 26.57 -21.57 4.63
CA ASN A 726 26.75 -22.93 4.16
C ASN A 726 27.84 -23.59 5.03
N LYS A 727 27.51 -24.66 5.73
CA LYS A 727 28.55 -25.52 6.30
C LYS A 727 29.46 -25.98 5.14
N LYS A 728 30.74 -25.58 5.16
CA LYS A 728 31.77 -26.09 4.27
C LYS A 728 31.94 -27.57 4.49
#